data_16d8a494854460c87d99dfa01361475f
#
_entry.id   16d8a494854460c87d99dfa01361475f
#
_cell.length_a   1.000
_cell.length_b   1.000
_cell.length_c   1.000
_cell.angle_alpha   90.00
_cell.angle_beta   90.00
_cell.angle_gamma   90.00
#
_symmetry.space_group_name_H-M   'P 1'
#
loop_
_entity.id
_entity.type
_entity.pdbx_description
1 polymer ?
#
loop_
_entity_poly.entity_id
_entity_poly.type
_entity_poly.pdbx_seq_one_letter_code
_entity_poly.pdbx_strand_id
1 'polypeptide(L)'
;MRKQILYWSLTCVKKYFDRDKDICYHIDHASIPIRGMHVIVYSNGSTSLLRRRRIEMKKYGVNELRKMFLDFMESKGHLVLKSFPLVPQGDKSVLLINAGMTPLKPYFTGAEKPPRTRVSTCQKCIRTGDIENVGKTARHGTFFEMLGNFSFGDYFKREAIHWSWEFLTDVVGLDASRLYPSVYLEDDEAFDIWNKEIGIPAERIFKFGKEDNFWEHGAGPCGPCSEIYYDRGEKYGCGKPGCTVGCDCDRYMEVWNNVFTQFENDGNGNYTTLKQKNIDTGMGLERLAVVVQDVDSIFDVDTICSLRNLVSKISGKPYGVHHEDDVSIRLITDHIRSATFMISDGIMPTNEGRGYVLRRLIRRAARHGRLLGIEGNFLATLSAEVIDGSKDGYPELEEKKEFIFNVLTNEENQFGKTIDQGLRILADMEEAMNAAGEKTLSGENAFKLYDTYGFPLDLTKEILEEKGYEIDEEGFKAAMDEQREKARSSREVTNYMGADATVYDQIDTSVTTEFVGYDHLSFESPVTVLTTEAEIADSLMEGQKGTVFVEKTPFYATMGGQVGDTGVIETANGKFIVEDTIKLRGGKFGHVGYMESGMISKGETVSLKVNVAARKDIEKNHSATHLLQKALKEVLGSHVEQKGSLVTADRLRFDFAHFTAMTAEEIGKVEKIVNEQIQAGLEVHTDIMDVEEAKKSGAMALFGEKYSQKVRVVSMGDFSKELCGGTHVA
;
A
#
# COMPACT_ATOMS: atom_id res chain seq x y z
N MET A 1 6.67 -56.80 -16.16
CA MET A 1 6.49 -56.49 -17.59
C MET A 1 7.15 -55.17 -18.03
N ARG A 2 7.00 -54.03 -17.39
CA ARG A 2 7.66 -52.77 -17.81
C ARG A 2 9.21 -52.80 -17.84
N LYS A 3 9.86 -53.49 -16.91
CA LYS A 3 11.32 -53.60 -16.86
C LYS A 3 11.90 -54.51 -17.97
N GLN A 4 11.16 -55.53 -18.40
CA GLN A 4 11.60 -56.43 -19.50
C GLN A 4 11.46 -55.76 -20.88
N ILE A 5 10.43 -54.94 -21.09
CA ILE A 5 10.23 -54.18 -22.34
C ILE A 5 11.33 -53.13 -22.53
N LEU A 6 11.74 -52.45 -21.43
CA LEU A 6 12.85 -51.47 -21.49
C LEU A 6 14.21 -52.14 -21.77
N TYR A 7 14.43 -53.35 -21.24
CA TYR A 7 15.68 -54.09 -21.45
C TYR A 7 15.80 -54.59 -22.90
N TRP A 8 14.68 -55.00 -23.53
CA TRP A 8 14.66 -55.43 -24.93
C TRP A 8 14.90 -54.26 -25.90
N SER A 9 14.34 -53.10 -25.65
CA SER A 9 14.59 -51.90 -26.47
C SER A 9 16.03 -51.42 -26.37
N LEU A 10 16.64 -51.50 -25.18
CA LEU A 10 18.05 -51.13 -24.96
C LEU A 10 19.05 -52.12 -25.64
N THR A 11 18.69 -53.40 -25.78
CA THR A 11 19.56 -54.40 -26.41
C THR A 11 19.58 -54.27 -27.94
N CYS A 12 18.48 -53.88 -28.57
CA CYS A 12 18.44 -53.56 -30.00
C CYS A 12 19.17 -52.24 -30.34
N VAL A 13 19.11 -51.26 -29.44
CA VAL A 13 19.75 -49.95 -29.61
C VAL A 13 21.27 -50.05 -29.45
N LYS A 14 21.78 -50.96 -28.60
CA LYS A 14 23.22 -51.11 -28.36
C LYS A 14 24.01 -51.56 -29.61
N LYS A 15 23.38 -52.10 -30.65
CA LYS A 15 24.07 -52.62 -31.88
C LYS A 15 24.38 -51.53 -32.91
N TYR A 16 23.85 -50.26 -32.71
CA TYR A 16 24.00 -49.18 -33.69
C TYR A 16 24.40 -47.85 -33.07
N PHE A 17 25.06 -47.83 -31.90
CA PHE A 17 25.59 -46.61 -31.29
C PHE A 17 27.07 -46.47 -31.64
N ASP A 18 27.40 -45.56 -32.53
CA ASP A 18 28.73 -44.99 -32.63
C ASP A 18 28.78 -43.64 -31.91
N ARG A 19 29.92 -43.34 -31.32
CA ARG A 19 30.06 -42.37 -30.22
C ARG A 19 29.97 -40.89 -30.59
N ASP A 20 29.49 -40.51 -31.76
CA ASP A 20 29.32 -39.10 -32.07
C ASP A 20 28.14 -38.87 -33.02
N LYS A 21 27.11 -38.26 -32.47
CA LYS A 21 26.10 -37.39 -33.12
C LYS A 21 25.29 -38.06 -34.27
N ASP A 22 24.26 -38.71 -33.96
CA ASP A 22 23.03 -38.95 -34.71
C ASP A 22 22.51 -40.38 -34.55
N ILE A 23 21.34 -40.52 -33.97
CA ILE A 23 20.69 -41.80 -33.76
C ILE A 23 19.81 -42.09 -34.98
N CYS A 24 20.20 -43.10 -35.78
CA CYS A 24 19.35 -43.64 -36.84
C CYS A 24 18.63 -44.89 -36.38
N TYR A 25 17.29 -44.94 -36.50
CA TYR A 25 16.49 -46.14 -36.29
C TYR A 25 15.94 -46.65 -37.61
N HIS A 26 16.12 -47.92 -37.88
CA HIS A 26 15.38 -48.66 -38.89
C HIS A 26 14.30 -49.49 -38.22
N ILE A 27 13.03 -49.16 -38.43
CA ILE A 27 11.90 -49.93 -37.95
C ILE A 27 10.97 -50.20 -39.14
N ASP A 28 10.80 -51.45 -39.48
CA ASP A 28 9.81 -51.88 -40.45
C ASP A 28 8.41 -51.78 -39.82
N HIS A 29 7.59 -50.85 -40.34
CA HIS A 29 6.14 -50.75 -40.16
C HIS A 29 5.58 -50.57 -38.71
N ALA A 30 6.07 -49.63 -37.88
CA ALA A 30 5.33 -49.17 -36.72
C ALA A 30 5.73 -47.77 -36.26
N SER A 31 4.79 -46.88 -36.00
CA SER A 31 5.01 -45.61 -35.31
C SER A 31 4.89 -45.80 -33.79
N ILE A 32 5.98 -45.60 -33.05
CA ILE A 32 5.98 -45.61 -31.59
C ILE A 32 6.14 -44.19 -31.12
N PRO A 33 5.18 -43.60 -30.40
CA PRO A 33 5.34 -42.27 -29.84
C PRO A 33 6.28 -42.34 -28.62
N ILE A 34 7.49 -41.83 -28.78
CA ILE A 34 8.36 -41.52 -27.65
C ILE A 34 8.14 -40.05 -27.30
N ARG A 35 7.88 -39.73 -26.03
CA ARG A 35 7.63 -38.36 -25.57
C ARG A 35 8.69 -37.39 -26.15
N GLY A 36 8.24 -36.50 -27.03
CA GLY A 36 9.07 -35.44 -27.61
C GLY A 36 9.70 -35.71 -28.98
N MET A 37 9.44 -36.87 -29.62
CA MET A 37 9.94 -37.16 -30.98
C MET A 37 8.83 -37.70 -31.88
N HIS A 38 8.67 -37.09 -33.06
CA HIS A 38 7.89 -37.68 -34.14
C HIS A 38 8.85 -38.14 -35.24
N VAL A 39 8.82 -39.45 -35.52
CA VAL A 39 9.59 -40.05 -36.64
C VAL A 39 8.61 -40.26 -37.77
N ILE A 40 8.88 -39.65 -38.94
CA ILE A 40 8.12 -39.88 -40.16
C ILE A 40 9.00 -40.74 -41.06
N VAL A 41 8.50 -41.94 -41.39
CA VAL A 41 9.18 -42.85 -42.31
C VAL A 41 8.55 -42.73 -43.71
N TYR A 42 9.33 -42.36 -44.68
CA TYR A 42 8.91 -42.35 -46.10
C TYR A 42 9.36 -43.63 -46.80
N SER A 43 8.47 -44.20 -47.62
CA SER A 43 8.62 -45.52 -48.27
C SER A 43 9.59 -45.58 -49.48
N ASN A 44 10.36 -44.54 -49.79
CA ASN A 44 11.23 -44.47 -50.96
C ASN A 44 12.67 -44.10 -50.60
N GLY A 45 13.31 -44.83 -49.73
CA GLY A 45 14.79 -44.94 -49.66
C GLY A 45 15.61 -43.70 -49.25
N SER A 46 14.99 -42.55 -48.93
CA SER A 46 15.67 -41.42 -48.35
C SER A 46 14.97 -40.97 -47.04
N THR A 47 15.60 -41.26 -45.94
CA THR A 47 15.16 -40.83 -44.59
C THR A 47 15.65 -39.41 -44.36
N SER A 48 14.75 -38.41 -44.43
CA SER A 48 15.06 -37.09 -43.90
C SER A 48 14.45 -36.97 -42.50
N LEU A 49 15.29 -36.92 -41.49
CA LEU A 49 14.92 -36.62 -40.12
C LEU A 49 14.65 -35.12 -39.99
N LEU A 50 13.42 -34.72 -40.08
CA LEU A 50 13.01 -33.38 -39.62
C LEU A 50 12.96 -33.38 -38.10
N ARG A 51 14.07 -33.03 -37.48
CA ARG A 51 14.14 -32.77 -36.04
C ARG A 51 13.45 -31.44 -35.80
N ARG A 52 12.13 -31.42 -35.55
CA ARG A 52 11.56 -30.31 -34.77
C ARG A 52 12.11 -30.50 -33.34
N ARG A 53 13.22 -29.83 -33.04
CA ARG A 53 13.58 -29.56 -31.65
C ARG A 53 12.38 -28.80 -31.07
N ARG A 54 11.58 -29.44 -30.22
CA ARG A 54 10.87 -28.70 -29.20
C ARG A 54 12.01 -28.09 -28.37
N ILE A 55 12.25 -26.80 -28.55
CA ILE A 55 13.09 -26.04 -27.63
C ILE A 55 12.38 -26.22 -26.31
N GLU A 56 12.90 -27.09 -25.43
CA GLU A 56 12.45 -27.10 -24.06
C GLU A 56 12.74 -25.67 -23.55
N MET A 57 11.70 -24.89 -23.33
CA MET A 57 11.86 -23.57 -22.72
C MET A 57 12.62 -23.76 -21.42
N LYS A 58 13.71 -23.01 -21.26
CA LYS A 58 14.42 -22.97 -19.99
C LYS A 58 13.44 -22.44 -18.97
N LYS A 59 13.15 -23.18 -17.92
CA LYS A 59 12.27 -22.78 -16.85
C LYS A 59 13.06 -21.86 -15.92
N TYR A 60 12.74 -20.57 -15.96
CA TYR A 60 13.31 -19.57 -15.06
C TYR A 60 12.45 -19.45 -13.81
N GLY A 61 13.08 -19.29 -12.65
CA GLY A 61 12.41 -18.96 -11.39
C GLY A 61 11.96 -17.49 -11.33
N VAL A 62 11.05 -17.19 -10.40
CA VAL A 62 10.53 -15.80 -10.18
C VAL A 62 11.68 -14.82 -9.96
N ASN A 63 12.64 -15.17 -9.09
CA ASN A 63 13.79 -14.31 -8.80
C ASN A 63 14.71 -14.10 -10.02
N GLU A 64 14.88 -15.14 -10.85
CA GLU A 64 15.64 -15.02 -12.10
C GLU A 64 14.91 -14.11 -13.09
N LEU A 65 13.59 -14.26 -13.28
CA LEU A 65 12.79 -13.44 -14.19
C LEU A 65 12.80 -11.96 -13.77
N ARG A 66 12.68 -11.68 -12.47
CA ARG A 66 12.80 -10.31 -11.93
C ARG A 66 14.14 -9.70 -12.32
N LYS A 67 15.22 -10.42 -12.06
CA LYS A 67 16.57 -9.96 -12.40
C LYS A 67 16.76 -9.78 -13.90
N MET A 68 16.32 -10.73 -14.72
CA MET A 68 16.44 -10.67 -16.18
C MET A 68 15.74 -9.42 -16.75
N PHE A 69 14.55 -9.09 -16.24
CA PHE A 69 13.82 -7.89 -16.68
C PHE A 69 14.57 -6.60 -16.30
N LEU A 70 15.02 -6.49 -15.07
CA LEU A 70 15.73 -5.29 -14.60
C LEU A 70 17.07 -5.11 -15.34
N ASP A 71 17.84 -6.17 -15.51
CA ASP A 71 19.10 -6.15 -16.27
C ASP A 71 18.86 -5.78 -17.75
N PHE A 72 17.79 -6.31 -18.36
CA PHE A 72 17.42 -5.97 -19.74
C PHE A 72 17.06 -4.49 -19.86
N MET A 73 16.23 -3.95 -18.98
CA MET A 73 15.86 -2.53 -19.01
C MET A 73 17.04 -1.61 -18.69
N GLU A 74 17.95 -2.01 -17.81
CA GLU A 74 19.21 -1.31 -17.58
C GLU A 74 20.04 -1.24 -18.86
N SER A 75 20.13 -2.34 -19.64
CA SER A 75 20.81 -2.37 -20.95
C SER A 75 20.19 -1.42 -21.98
N LYS A 76 18.91 -1.08 -21.85
CA LYS A 76 18.20 -0.09 -22.66
C LYS A 76 18.31 1.35 -22.09
N GLY A 77 19.14 1.54 -21.07
CA GLY A 77 19.46 2.84 -20.48
C GLY A 77 18.52 3.31 -19.37
N HIS A 78 17.68 2.42 -18.81
CA HIS A 78 16.83 2.74 -17.68
C HIS A 78 17.63 2.80 -16.37
N LEU A 79 17.22 3.68 -15.47
CA LEU A 79 17.66 3.66 -14.08
C LEU A 79 16.76 2.69 -13.32
N VAL A 80 17.36 1.61 -12.81
CA VAL A 80 16.64 0.67 -11.96
C VAL A 80 16.44 1.28 -10.57
N LEU A 81 15.19 1.45 -10.18
CA LEU A 81 14.79 1.90 -8.85
C LEU A 81 14.36 0.71 -7.99
N LYS A 82 14.60 0.81 -6.69
CA LYS A 82 14.03 -0.12 -5.72
C LYS A 82 12.50 -0.01 -5.70
N SER A 83 11.82 -1.08 -5.32
CA SER A 83 10.40 -1.05 -5.04
C SER A 83 10.06 -0.01 -3.98
N PHE A 84 9.06 0.81 -4.25
CA PHE A 84 8.52 1.73 -3.26
C PHE A 84 7.70 0.96 -2.21
N PRO A 85 7.55 1.49 -1.00
CA PRO A 85 6.66 0.92 0.00
C PRO A 85 5.22 0.84 -0.50
N LEU A 86 4.46 -0.16 -0.04
CA LEU A 86 3.03 -0.30 -0.33
C LEU A 86 2.18 0.88 0.18
N VAL A 87 2.71 1.64 1.14
CA VAL A 87 2.08 2.86 1.67
C VAL A 87 2.38 4.03 0.75
N PRO A 88 1.35 4.61 0.07
CA PRO A 88 1.55 5.77 -0.81
C PRO A 88 2.12 6.96 -0.05
N GLN A 89 3.15 7.60 -0.62
CA GLN A 89 3.74 8.82 -0.06
C GLN A 89 3.17 10.04 -0.78
N GLY A 90 2.38 10.85 -0.07
CA GLY A 90 1.81 12.09 -0.61
C GLY A 90 0.61 11.92 -1.56
N ASP A 91 0.26 10.72 -1.99
CA ASP A 91 -0.92 10.43 -2.79
C ASP A 91 -2.06 9.93 -1.91
N LYS A 92 -3.18 10.67 -1.89
CA LYS A 92 -4.39 10.32 -1.15
C LYS A 92 -5.44 9.63 -2.03
N SER A 93 -5.19 9.47 -3.33
CA SER A 93 -6.14 8.86 -4.28
C SER A 93 -6.22 7.34 -4.14
N VAL A 94 -5.19 6.71 -3.57
CA VAL A 94 -5.13 5.26 -3.36
C VAL A 94 -4.79 4.92 -1.91
N LEU A 95 -5.39 3.86 -1.41
CA LEU A 95 -5.15 3.37 -0.05
C LEU A 95 -3.80 2.64 0.05
N LEU A 96 -3.49 1.84 -0.96
CA LEU A 96 -2.27 1.05 -1.11
C LEU A 96 -1.76 1.18 -2.55
N ILE A 97 -0.46 1.02 -2.76
CA ILE A 97 0.11 0.99 -4.12
C ILE A 97 -0.43 -0.23 -4.86
N ASN A 98 -1.09 0.01 -5.99
CA ASN A 98 -1.79 -0.98 -6.80
C ASN A 98 -1.28 -1.11 -8.25
N ALA A 99 -0.33 -0.25 -8.63
CA ALA A 99 0.32 -0.26 -9.94
C ALA A 99 1.73 0.32 -9.87
N GLY A 100 2.60 -0.04 -10.82
CA GLY A 100 3.98 0.43 -10.90
C GLY A 100 4.11 1.94 -11.06
N MET A 101 3.18 2.56 -11.78
CA MET A 101 3.20 4.01 -12.02
C MET A 101 2.75 4.85 -10.80
N THR A 102 2.01 4.26 -9.85
CA THR A 102 1.40 5.01 -8.75
C THR A 102 2.40 5.88 -7.97
N PRO A 103 3.57 5.37 -7.54
CA PRO A 103 4.56 6.20 -6.85
C PRO A 103 5.28 7.19 -7.78
N LEU A 104 5.13 7.05 -9.10
CA LEU A 104 5.82 7.87 -10.11
C LEU A 104 4.90 8.94 -10.74
N LYS A 105 3.63 9.03 -10.33
CA LYS A 105 2.66 10.01 -10.85
C LYS A 105 3.19 11.44 -11.01
N PRO A 106 3.96 12.01 -10.04
CA PRO A 106 4.48 13.38 -10.16
C PRO A 106 5.39 13.59 -11.38
N TYR A 107 6.08 12.54 -11.84
CA TYR A 107 6.94 12.59 -13.02
C TYR A 107 6.16 12.60 -14.34
N PHE A 108 5.02 11.89 -14.39
CA PHE A 108 4.12 11.86 -15.54
C PHE A 108 3.46 13.22 -15.80
N THR A 109 3.09 13.92 -14.75
CA THR A 109 2.45 15.25 -14.82
C THR A 109 3.47 16.38 -14.97
N GLY A 110 4.78 16.10 -14.76
CA GLY A 110 5.83 17.11 -14.70
C GLY A 110 5.81 17.98 -13.45
N ALA A 111 5.08 17.57 -12.40
CA ALA A 111 5.09 18.24 -11.09
C ALA A 111 6.44 18.09 -10.40
N GLU A 112 7.14 16.98 -10.66
CA GLU A 112 8.51 16.74 -10.18
C GLU A 112 9.39 16.28 -11.34
N LYS A 113 10.70 16.58 -11.24
CA LYS A 113 11.67 16.12 -12.22
C LYS A 113 12.09 14.68 -11.88
N PRO A 114 11.97 13.72 -12.83
CA PRO A 114 12.42 12.36 -12.58
C PRO A 114 13.93 12.28 -12.40
N PRO A 115 14.44 11.30 -11.64
CA PRO A 115 15.88 11.09 -11.46
C PRO A 115 16.59 10.74 -12.78
N ARG A 116 15.87 10.15 -13.73
CA ARG A 116 16.25 9.90 -15.13
C ARG A 116 14.99 9.83 -15.97
N THR A 117 15.07 10.17 -17.26
CA THR A 117 13.92 10.09 -18.20
C THR A 117 13.46 8.66 -18.48
N ARG A 118 14.33 7.66 -18.24
CA ARG A 118 14.04 6.23 -18.33
C ARG A 118 14.22 5.59 -16.97
N VAL A 119 13.17 5.00 -16.45
CA VAL A 119 13.17 4.33 -15.13
C VAL A 119 12.56 2.94 -15.28
N SER A 120 13.05 1.99 -14.51
CA SER A 120 12.48 0.65 -14.40
C SER A 120 12.38 0.21 -12.95
N THR A 121 11.33 -0.52 -12.61
CA THR A 121 11.12 -1.06 -11.25
C THR A 121 10.50 -2.45 -11.30
N CYS A 122 10.70 -3.21 -10.22
CA CYS A 122 9.83 -4.30 -9.85
C CYS A 122 9.03 -3.83 -8.62
N GLN A 123 7.79 -3.36 -8.82
CA GLN A 123 6.99 -2.72 -7.78
C GLN A 123 6.07 -3.71 -7.07
N LYS A 124 6.15 -3.73 -5.75
CA LYS A 124 5.16 -4.39 -4.87
C LYS A 124 3.79 -3.74 -5.04
N CYS A 125 2.76 -4.54 -5.29
CA CYS A 125 1.41 -4.07 -5.49
C CYS A 125 0.41 -4.88 -4.66
N ILE A 126 -0.64 -4.20 -4.17
CA ILE A 126 -1.79 -4.81 -3.51
C ILE A 126 -3.07 -4.39 -4.24
N ARG A 127 -3.85 -5.38 -4.66
CA ARG A 127 -5.22 -5.20 -5.19
C ARG A 127 -6.20 -6.03 -4.39
N THR A 128 -7.22 -5.39 -3.84
CA THR A 128 -8.25 -6.03 -3.01
C THR A 128 -9.61 -6.13 -3.68
N GLY A 129 -9.78 -5.53 -4.87
CA GLY A 129 -11.04 -5.61 -5.63
C GLY A 129 -11.45 -7.04 -5.95
N ASP A 130 -10.47 -7.91 -6.20
CA ASP A 130 -10.69 -9.31 -6.58
C ASP A 130 -10.51 -10.30 -5.43
N ILE A 131 -10.52 -9.84 -4.18
CA ILE A 131 -10.23 -10.71 -3.00
C ILE A 131 -11.16 -11.93 -2.92
N GLU A 132 -12.39 -11.80 -3.41
CA GLU A 132 -13.39 -12.90 -3.44
C GLU A 132 -13.08 -13.94 -4.52
N ASN A 133 -12.25 -13.62 -5.52
CA ASN A 133 -11.81 -14.52 -6.57
C ASN A 133 -10.52 -15.25 -6.24
N VAL A 134 -9.81 -14.82 -5.17
CA VAL A 134 -8.58 -15.45 -4.71
C VAL A 134 -8.86 -16.89 -4.28
N GLY A 135 -8.03 -17.81 -4.76
CA GLY A 135 -8.18 -19.25 -4.52
C GLY A 135 -9.17 -19.95 -5.47
N LYS A 136 -10.12 -19.22 -6.07
CA LYS A 136 -11.13 -19.78 -7.00
C LYS A 136 -10.65 -19.77 -8.47
N THR A 137 -9.81 -18.84 -8.84
CA THR A 137 -9.27 -18.69 -10.20
C THR A 137 -7.76 -18.96 -10.25
N ALA A 138 -7.22 -19.17 -11.44
CA ALA A 138 -5.79 -19.48 -11.64
C ALA A 138 -4.88 -18.23 -11.62
N ARG A 139 -5.44 -17.03 -11.77
CA ARG A 139 -4.69 -15.80 -12.08
C ARG A 139 -4.85 -14.65 -11.08
N HIS A 140 -5.78 -14.75 -10.10
CA HIS A 140 -6.03 -13.70 -9.12
C HIS A 140 -5.23 -13.92 -7.85
N GLY A 141 -4.54 -12.86 -7.42
CA GLY A 141 -3.84 -12.75 -6.16
C GLY A 141 -3.93 -11.33 -5.61
N THR A 142 -3.92 -11.20 -4.29
CA THR A 142 -4.01 -9.90 -3.61
C THR A 142 -2.69 -9.15 -3.72
N PHE A 143 -1.57 -9.80 -3.41
CA PHE A 143 -0.21 -9.29 -3.60
C PHE A 143 0.38 -9.83 -4.89
N PHE A 144 1.00 -8.95 -5.68
CA PHE A 144 1.78 -9.33 -6.85
C PHE A 144 2.91 -8.33 -7.09
N GLU A 145 3.88 -8.76 -7.87
CA GLU A 145 5.00 -7.93 -8.30
C GLU A 145 4.75 -7.45 -9.73
N MET A 146 4.81 -6.12 -9.93
CA MET A 146 4.65 -5.51 -11.24
C MET A 146 6.00 -5.05 -11.76
N LEU A 147 6.48 -5.70 -12.81
CA LEU A 147 7.64 -5.28 -13.60
C LEU A 147 7.20 -4.14 -14.50
N GLY A 148 7.89 -2.99 -14.41
CA GLY A 148 7.53 -1.80 -15.16
C GLY A 148 8.74 -1.08 -15.74
N ASN A 149 8.60 -0.57 -16.94
CA ASN A 149 9.52 0.38 -17.55
C ASN A 149 8.76 1.65 -17.95
N PHE A 150 9.36 2.79 -17.63
CA PHE A 150 8.74 4.10 -17.71
C PHE A 150 9.59 5.05 -18.53
N SER A 151 8.92 5.87 -19.35
CA SER A 151 9.53 6.94 -20.11
C SER A 151 8.86 8.26 -19.78
N PHE A 152 9.63 9.25 -19.40
CA PHE A 152 9.16 10.60 -19.13
C PHE A 152 9.62 11.55 -20.23
N GLY A 153 8.87 11.56 -21.36
CA GLY A 153 9.17 12.39 -22.51
C GLY A 153 10.43 12.01 -23.30
N ASP A 154 10.89 10.74 -23.20
CA ASP A 154 12.06 10.23 -23.90
C ASP A 154 11.64 9.36 -25.11
N TYR A 155 11.36 8.06 -24.87
CA TYR A 155 10.86 7.17 -25.92
C TYR A 155 9.32 7.00 -25.80
N PHE A 156 8.71 6.44 -26.87
CA PHE A 156 7.28 6.25 -26.91
C PHE A 156 6.89 4.86 -27.47
N LYS A 157 5.76 4.72 -28.17
CA LYS A 157 5.16 3.45 -28.59
C LYS A 157 6.12 2.49 -29.28
N ARG A 158 6.93 3.00 -30.22
CA ARG A 158 7.79 2.17 -31.05
C ARG A 158 8.80 1.38 -30.20
N GLU A 159 9.58 2.09 -29.39
CA GLU A 159 10.57 1.45 -28.52
C GLU A 159 9.90 0.56 -27.48
N ALA A 160 8.79 0.98 -26.88
CA ALA A 160 8.07 0.18 -25.90
C ALA A 160 7.62 -1.16 -26.47
N ILE A 161 7.00 -1.14 -27.66
CA ILE A 161 6.54 -2.37 -28.35
C ILE A 161 7.72 -3.25 -28.76
N HIS A 162 8.77 -2.67 -29.34
CA HIS A 162 9.95 -3.43 -29.75
C HIS A 162 10.66 -4.10 -28.56
N TRP A 163 10.83 -3.37 -27.44
CA TRP A 163 11.49 -3.94 -26.27
C TRP A 163 10.64 -4.96 -25.53
N SER A 164 9.33 -4.78 -25.47
CA SER A 164 8.46 -5.80 -24.89
C SER A 164 8.50 -7.10 -25.70
N TRP A 165 8.50 -6.99 -27.03
CA TRP A 165 8.63 -8.15 -27.91
C TRP A 165 10.00 -8.82 -27.79
N GLU A 166 11.10 -8.05 -27.86
CA GLU A 166 12.47 -8.54 -27.70
C GLU A 166 12.67 -9.25 -26.37
N PHE A 167 12.15 -8.67 -25.27
CA PHE A 167 12.27 -9.31 -23.96
C PHE A 167 11.55 -10.66 -23.91
N LEU A 168 10.31 -10.73 -24.38
CA LEU A 168 9.53 -11.95 -24.31
C LEU A 168 10.08 -13.05 -25.24
N THR A 169 10.52 -12.68 -26.46
CA THR A 169 10.93 -13.66 -27.47
C THR A 169 12.41 -14.01 -27.41
N ASP A 170 13.30 -13.02 -27.28
CA ASP A 170 14.74 -13.22 -27.40
C ASP A 170 15.41 -13.44 -26.03
N VAL A 171 14.94 -12.75 -24.98
CA VAL A 171 15.53 -12.86 -23.62
C VAL A 171 14.89 -14.00 -22.84
N VAL A 172 13.56 -14.04 -22.77
CA VAL A 172 12.81 -15.10 -22.05
C VAL A 172 12.67 -16.35 -22.90
N GLY A 173 12.56 -16.19 -24.22
CA GLY A 173 12.48 -17.30 -25.18
C GLY A 173 11.06 -17.88 -25.33
N LEU A 174 10.03 -17.05 -25.16
CA LEU A 174 8.66 -17.48 -25.41
C LEU A 174 8.42 -17.72 -26.91
N ASP A 175 7.56 -18.70 -27.22
CA ASP A 175 7.17 -18.99 -28.58
C ASP A 175 6.35 -17.83 -29.20
N ALA A 176 6.97 -17.08 -30.10
CA ALA A 176 6.35 -15.94 -30.80
C ALA A 176 5.02 -16.30 -31.51
N SER A 177 4.84 -17.59 -31.88
CA SER A 177 3.59 -18.05 -32.53
C SER A 177 2.40 -18.09 -31.55
N ARG A 178 2.66 -18.06 -30.24
CA ARG A 178 1.66 -18.09 -29.16
C ARG A 178 1.42 -16.71 -28.53
N LEU A 179 2.12 -15.67 -29.00
CA LEU A 179 1.93 -14.30 -28.52
C LEU A 179 0.94 -13.55 -29.44
N TYR A 180 -0.04 -12.88 -28.83
CA TYR A 180 -1.13 -12.18 -29.49
C TYR A 180 -1.23 -10.76 -28.90
N PRO A 181 -0.85 -9.71 -29.65
CA PRO A 181 -1.05 -8.34 -29.20
C PRO A 181 -2.49 -7.86 -29.39
N SER A 182 -2.93 -6.99 -28.48
CA SER A 182 -4.10 -6.16 -28.65
C SER A 182 -3.73 -4.68 -28.70
N VAL A 183 -4.58 -3.85 -29.30
CA VAL A 183 -4.42 -2.40 -29.39
C VAL A 183 -5.78 -1.71 -29.22
N TYR A 184 -5.76 -0.46 -28.78
CA TYR A 184 -6.96 0.37 -28.76
C TYR A 184 -7.52 0.57 -30.18
N LEU A 185 -8.83 0.56 -30.30
CA LEU A 185 -9.57 0.58 -31.57
C LEU A 185 -9.12 1.71 -32.53
N GLU A 186 -8.79 2.88 -31.97
CA GLU A 186 -8.39 4.07 -32.70
C GLU A 186 -6.86 4.25 -32.78
N ASP A 187 -6.07 3.30 -32.25
CA ASP A 187 -4.60 3.40 -32.25
C ASP A 187 -4.00 2.65 -33.45
N ASP A 188 -4.15 3.23 -34.63
CA ASP A 188 -3.59 2.68 -35.88
C ASP A 188 -2.03 2.71 -35.86
N GLU A 189 -1.40 3.63 -35.11
CA GLU A 189 0.05 3.70 -34.97
C GLU A 189 0.59 2.45 -34.26
N ALA A 190 0.02 2.05 -33.13
CA ALA A 190 0.39 0.84 -32.43
C ALA A 190 0.13 -0.43 -33.28
N PHE A 191 -1.00 -0.46 -34.00
CA PHE A 191 -1.32 -1.54 -34.91
C PHE A 191 -0.27 -1.67 -36.03
N ASP A 192 0.13 -0.55 -36.63
CA ASP A 192 1.13 -0.54 -37.71
C ASP A 192 2.52 -0.99 -37.22
N ILE A 193 2.94 -0.61 -36.00
CA ILE A 193 4.18 -1.07 -35.42
C ILE A 193 4.16 -2.60 -35.24
N TRP A 194 3.09 -3.17 -34.68
CA TRP A 194 2.95 -4.63 -34.55
C TRP A 194 2.95 -5.36 -35.90
N ASN A 195 2.19 -4.82 -36.87
CA ASN A 195 2.01 -5.48 -38.14
C ASN A 195 3.19 -5.30 -39.10
N LYS A 196 3.69 -4.07 -39.25
CA LYS A 196 4.69 -3.74 -40.28
C LYS A 196 6.13 -3.83 -39.79
N GLU A 197 6.40 -3.51 -38.51
CA GLU A 197 7.76 -3.50 -37.98
C GLU A 197 8.09 -4.81 -37.25
N ILE A 198 7.22 -5.29 -36.36
CA ILE A 198 7.40 -6.57 -35.67
C ILE A 198 7.05 -7.74 -36.59
N GLY A 199 6.13 -7.55 -37.54
CA GLY A 199 5.75 -8.56 -38.53
C GLY A 199 4.66 -9.53 -38.06
N ILE A 200 3.84 -9.13 -37.10
CA ILE A 200 2.68 -9.93 -36.65
C ILE A 200 1.58 -9.84 -37.73
N PRO A 201 1.04 -10.97 -38.21
CA PRO A 201 -0.08 -10.97 -39.13
C PRO A 201 -1.29 -10.21 -38.58
N ALA A 202 -1.98 -9.43 -39.40
CA ALA A 202 -3.08 -8.57 -38.98
C ALA A 202 -4.20 -9.33 -38.26
N GLU A 203 -4.45 -10.59 -38.63
CA GLU A 203 -5.44 -11.48 -38.00
C GLU A 203 -5.05 -11.95 -36.60
N ARG A 204 -3.81 -11.69 -36.16
CA ARG A 204 -3.33 -11.99 -34.82
C ARG A 204 -3.24 -10.75 -33.95
N ILE A 205 -3.59 -9.58 -34.45
CA ILE A 205 -3.63 -8.31 -33.70
C ILE A 205 -5.10 -7.97 -33.42
N PHE A 206 -5.46 -7.92 -32.15
CA PHE A 206 -6.84 -7.68 -31.73
C PHE A 206 -7.06 -6.18 -31.45
N LYS A 207 -8.23 -5.67 -31.85
CA LYS A 207 -8.62 -4.28 -31.59
C LYS A 207 -9.76 -4.28 -30.59
N PHE A 208 -9.56 -3.66 -29.43
CA PHE A 208 -10.56 -3.54 -28.37
C PHE A 208 -10.92 -2.08 -28.08
N GLY A 209 -12.07 -1.89 -27.43
CA GLY A 209 -12.58 -0.60 -27.03
C GLY A 209 -11.85 -0.02 -25.81
N LYS A 210 -12.46 1.03 -25.28
CA LYS A 210 -11.92 1.74 -24.13
C LYS A 210 -11.92 0.88 -22.86
N GLU A 211 -12.81 -0.06 -22.75
CA GLU A 211 -12.94 -0.94 -21.58
C GLU A 211 -11.70 -1.84 -21.40
N ASP A 212 -11.08 -2.27 -22.50
CA ASP A 212 -9.95 -3.20 -22.47
C ASP A 212 -8.60 -2.53 -22.80
N ASN A 213 -8.55 -1.66 -23.84
CA ASN A 213 -7.28 -1.11 -24.33
C ASN A 213 -7.15 0.42 -24.13
N PHE A 214 -7.72 0.96 -23.04
CA PHE A 214 -7.47 2.33 -22.61
C PHE A 214 -7.33 2.35 -21.10
N TRP A 215 -6.13 2.69 -20.62
CA TRP A 215 -5.87 2.71 -19.19
C TRP A 215 -6.15 4.08 -18.58
N GLU A 216 -7.00 4.12 -17.56
CA GLU A 216 -7.28 5.29 -16.73
C GLU A 216 -7.61 4.86 -15.29
N HIS A 217 -7.26 5.69 -14.31
CA HIS A 217 -7.57 5.46 -12.91
C HIS A 217 -7.98 6.76 -12.23
N GLY A 218 -9.28 7.09 -12.30
CA GLY A 218 -9.81 8.35 -11.79
C GLY A 218 -9.21 9.55 -12.52
N ALA A 219 -8.98 10.66 -11.79
CA ALA A 219 -8.29 11.83 -12.32
C ALA A 219 -6.78 11.57 -12.41
N GLY A 220 -6.17 11.98 -13.53
CA GLY A 220 -4.74 11.88 -13.75
C GLY A 220 -4.30 11.41 -15.12
N PRO A 221 -3.00 11.11 -15.29
CA PRO A 221 -2.43 10.66 -16.55
C PRO A 221 -3.07 9.36 -17.04
N CYS A 222 -3.44 9.30 -18.35
CA CYS A 222 -4.10 8.16 -18.97
C CYS A 222 -3.79 8.08 -20.47
N GLY A 223 -4.21 7.00 -21.11
CA GLY A 223 -4.03 6.83 -22.55
C GLY A 223 -4.38 5.44 -23.07
N PRO A 224 -4.37 5.28 -24.41
CA PRO A 224 -4.54 3.98 -25.04
C PRO A 224 -3.42 3.03 -24.61
N CYS A 225 -3.71 1.73 -24.63
CA CYS A 225 -2.72 0.72 -24.33
C CYS A 225 -2.69 -0.41 -25.34
N SER A 226 -1.59 -1.15 -25.31
CA SER A 226 -1.40 -2.36 -26.09
C SER A 226 -0.97 -3.49 -25.15
N GLU A 227 -1.76 -4.54 -25.11
CA GLU A 227 -1.51 -5.70 -24.24
C GLU A 227 -0.95 -6.85 -25.07
N ILE A 228 -0.16 -7.70 -24.43
CA ILE A 228 0.40 -8.92 -25.03
C ILE A 228 -0.15 -10.12 -24.26
N TYR A 229 -0.88 -10.96 -24.99
CA TYR A 229 -1.46 -12.21 -24.48
C TYR A 229 -0.64 -13.41 -24.92
N TYR A 230 -0.55 -14.42 -24.06
CA TYR A 230 0.06 -15.71 -24.37
C TYR A 230 -1.00 -16.79 -24.41
N ASP A 231 -1.12 -17.52 -25.56
CA ASP A 231 -2.00 -18.68 -25.69
C ASP A 231 -1.41 -19.88 -24.96
N ARG A 232 -1.96 -20.24 -23.82
CA ARG A 232 -1.58 -21.39 -23.00
C ARG A 232 -2.08 -22.72 -23.56
N GLY A 233 -2.93 -22.68 -24.57
CA GLY A 233 -3.52 -23.81 -25.26
C GLY A 233 -4.94 -24.16 -24.82
N GLU A 234 -5.60 -24.98 -25.61
CA GLU A 234 -7.03 -25.31 -25.49
C GLU A 234 -7.41 -25.90 -24.14
N LYS A 235 -6.51 -26.59 -23.46
CA LYS A 235 -6.77 -27.19 -22.14
C LYS A 235 -7.19 -26.16 -21.08
N TYR A 236 -6.81 -24.89 -21.26
CA TYR A 236 -7.16 -23.79 -20.37
C TYR A 236 -8.33 -22.94 -20.87
N GLY A 237 -8.89 -23.30 -22.03
CA GLY A 237 -10.03 -22.61 -22.62
C GLY A 237 -11.34 -22.94 -21.94
N CYS A 238 -12.32 -22.05 -22.09
CA CYS A 238 -13.68 -22.22 -21.55
C CYS A 238 -14.51 -23.30 -22.27
N GLY A 239 -13.99 -23.92 -23.34
CA GLY A 239 -14.71 -24.92 -24.15
C GLY A 239 -15.86 -24.34 -25.00
N LYS A 240 -16.09 -23.04 -24.99
CA LYS A 240 -17.13 -22.38 -25.78
C LYS A 240 -16.65 -22.11 -27.21
N PRO A 241 -17.52 -22.23 -28.23
CA PRO A 241 -17.19 -21.76 -29.56
C PRO A 241 -16.86 -20.27 -29.55
N GLY A 242 -15.77 -19.87 -30.24
CA GLY A 242 -15.34 -18.48 -30.29
C GLY A 242 -14.41 -18.03 -29.16
N CYS A 243 -13.88 -18.96 -28.35
CA CYS A 243 -12.84 -18.66 -27.37
C CYS A 243 -11.61 -18.03 -28.06
N THR A 244 -11.34 -16.76 -27.77
CA THR A 244 -10.29 -15.95 -28.39
C THR A 244 -9.65 -15.02 -27.37
N VAL A 245 -8.70 -14.18 -27.75
CA VAL A 245 -8.14 -13.10 -26.93
C VAL A 245 -9.29 -12.19 -26.43
N GLY A 246 -9.23 -11.78 -25.17
CA GLY A 246 -10.33 -11.05 -24.50
C GLY A 246 -11.38 -11.96 -23.85
N CYS A 247 -11.26 -13.29 -23.95
CA CYS A 247 -12.12 -14.21 -23.20
C CYS A 247 -11.66 -14.28 -21.72
N ASP A 248 -12.62 -14.30 -20.80
CA ASP A 248 -12.35 -14.39 -19.35
C ASP A 248 -11.75 -15.72 -18.86
N CYS A 249 -11.56 -16.68 -19.76
CA CYS A 249 -10.90 -17.93 -19.40
C CYS A 249 -9.36 -17.82 -19.32
N ASP A 250 -8.73 -18.86 -18.76
CA ASP A 250 -7.27 -18.87 -18.52
C ASP A 250 -6.43 -19.28 -19.75
N ARG A 251 -7.02 -19.38 -20.96
CA ARG A 251 -6.31 -19.74 -22.19
C ARG A 251 -5.38 -18.62 -22.66
N TYR A 252 -5.93 -17.42 -22.85
CA TYR A 252 -5.18 -16.25 -23.29
C TYR A 252 -4.83 -15.40 -22.08
N MET A 253 -3.65 -15.62 -21.54
CA MET A 253 -3.21 -14.89 -20.35
C MET A 253 -2.50 -13.61 -20.76
N GLU A 254 -3.02 -12.45 -20.34
CA GLU A 254 -2.32 -11.18 -20.43
C GLU A 254 -1.04 -11.25 -19.62
N VAL A 255 0.10 -11.05 -20.30
CA VAL A 255 1.43 -11.07 -19.68
C VAL A 255 2.03 -9.67 -19.56
N TRP A 256 1.74 -8.74 -20.47
CA TRP A 256 2.32 -7.41 -20.48
C TRP A 256 1.33 -6.37 -21.01
N ASN A 257 1.19 -5.23 -20.32
CA ASN A 257 0.44 -4.09 -20.78
C ASN A 257 1.37 -2.88 -21.03
N ASN A 258 1.37 -2.31 -22.23
CA ASN A 258 2.08 -1.10 -22.60
C ASN A 258 1.10 0.06 -22.69
N VAL A 259 1.11 0.98 -21.72
CA VAL A 259 0.24 2.16 -21.68
C VAL A 259 0.96 3.36 -22.31
N PHE A 260 0.33 3.98 -23.28
CA PHE A 260 0.81 5.15 -24.00
C PHE A 260 0.20 6.40 -23.39
N THR A 261 0.74 6.84 -22.27
CA THR A 261 0.22 7.94 -21.46
C THR A 261 0.42 9.27 -22.17
N GLN A 262 -0.64 9.79 -22.78
CA GLN A 262 -0.63 11.02 -23.56
C GLN A 262 -1.75 11.99 -23.23
N PHE A 263 -2.67 11.61 -22.35
CA PHE A 263 -3.78 12.43 -21.88
C PHE A 263 -3.79 12.56 -20.37
N GLU A 264 -4.48 13.58 -19.89
CA GLU A 264 -4.85 13.77 -18.49
C GLU A 264 -6.37 13.84 -18.38
N ASN A 265 -6.95 13.00 -17.55
CA ASN A 265 -8.36 12.96 -17.22
C ASN A 265 -8.61 13.85 -15.98
N ASP A 266 -9.58 14.76 -16.07
CA ASP A 266 -9.99 15.65 -14.98
C ASP A 266 -10.86 14.95 -13.89
N GLY A 267 -11.18 13.67 -14.08
CA GLY A 267 -12.08 12.90 -13.23
C GLY A 267 -13.56 13.03 -13.59
N ASN A 268 -13.91 13.89 -14.55
CA ASN A 268 -15.27 14.09 -15.05
C ASN A 268 -15.44 13.53 -16.49
N GLY A 269 -14.42 12.83 -16.99
CA GLY A 269 -14.43 12.27 -18.34
C GLY A 269 -13.94 13.24 -19.43
N ASN A 270 -13.35 14.40 -19.06
CA ASN A 270 -12.72 15.28 -20.03
C ASN A 270 -11.21 14.99 -20.10
N TYR A 271 -10.70 14.88 -21.34
CA TYR A 271 -9.31 14.55 -21.61
C TYR A 271 -8.57 15.74 -22.20
N THR A 272 -7.43 16.09 -21.61
CA THR A 272 -6.51 17.08 -22.17
C THR A 272 -5.19 16.42 -22.54
N THR A 273 -4.59 16.84 -23.65
CA THR A 273 -3.29 16.28 -24.08
C THR A 273 -2.19 16.71 -23.13
N LEU A 274 -1.41 15.76 -22.62
CA LEU A 274 -0.21 16.06 -21.83
C LEU A 274 0.83 16.80 -22.64
N LYS A 275 1.62 17.65 -21.97
CA LYS A 275 2.73 18.40 -22.61
C LYS A 275 3.83 17.49 -23.13
N GLN A 276 4.01 16.33 -22.50
CA GLN A 276 4.95 15.30 -22.92
C GLN A 276 4.23 13.95 -23.02
N LYS A 277 4.63 13.14 -23.99
CA LYS A 277 4.19 11.76 -24.11
C LYS A 277 5.04 10.87 -23.21
N ASN A 278 4.41 9.98 -22.48
CA ASN A 278 5.09 9.10 -21.54
C ASN A 278 4.75 7.64 -21.83
N ILE A 279 5.60 6.73 -21.34
CA ILE A 279 5.34 5.30 -21.32
C ILE A 279 5.19 4.86 -19.87
N ASP A 280 4.13 4.11 -19.64
CA ASP A 280 3.88 3.33 -18.44
C ASP A 280 3.68 1.87 -18.87
N THR A 281 4.41 0.94 -18.31
CA THR A 281 4.18 -0.47 -18.59
C THR A 281 3.99 -1.28 -17.32
N GLY A 282 3.19 -2.33 -17.41
CA GLY A 282 2.98 -3.27 -16.33
C GLY A 282 2.98 -4.71 -16.81
N MET A 283 3.89 -5.52 -16.27
CA MET A 283 3.97 -6.95 -16.50
C MET A 283 3.90 -7.66 -15.15
N GLY A 284 2.86 -8.48 -14.92
CA GLY A 284 2.76 -9.28 -13.69
C GLY A 284 3.84 -10.35 -13.67
N LEU A 285 4.77 -10.27 -12.71
CA LEU A 285 5.88 -11.23 -12.59
C LEU A 285 5.37 -12.65 -12.38
N GLU A 286 4.35 -12.84 -11.56
CA GLU A 286 3.74 -14.15 -11.31
C GLU A 286 3.05 -14.70 -12.56
N ARG A 287 2.36 -13.88 -13.35
CA ARG A 287 1.73 -14.29 -14.62
C ARG A 287 2.79 -14.68 -15.66
N LEU A 288 3.88 -13.92 -15.76
CA LEU A 288 5.00 -14.27 -16.61
C LEU A 288 5.61 -15.63 -16.18
N ALA A 289 5.78 -15.82 -14.87
CA ALA A 289 6.31 -17.08 -14.33
C ALA A 289 5.39 -18.27 -14.61
N VAL A 290 4.06 -18.11 -14.54
CA VAL A 290 3.10 -19.17 -14.93
C VAL A 290 3.36 -19.63 -16.37
N VAL A 291 3.53 -18.69 -17.28
CA VAL A 291 3.75 -18.98 -18.70
C VAL A 291 5.12 -19.65 -18.92
N VAL A 292 6.18 -19.12 -18.30
CA VAL A 292 7.56 -19.60 -18.48
C VAL A 292 7.78 -20.98 -17.84
N GLN A 293 7.19 -21.20 -16.67
CA GLN A 293 7.28 -22.48 -15.96
C GLN A 293 6.30 -23.54 -16.49
N ASP A 294 5.36 -23.14 -17.37
CA ASP A 294 4.28 -23.99 -17.93
C ASP A 294 3.51 -24.70 -16.81
N VAL A 295 3.02 -23.91 -15.85
CA VAL A 295 2.23 -24.37 -14.68
C VAL A 295 0.77 -23.92 -14.78
N ASP A 296 -0.11 -24.53 -13.99
CA ASP A 296 -1.56 -24.35 -14.16
C ASP A 296 -2.05 -23.01 -13.57
N SER A 297 -1.45 -22.53 -12.49
CA SER A 297 -1.87 -21.31 -11.80
C SER A 297 -0.68 -20.56 -11.20
N ILE A 298 -0.92 -19.32 -10.73
CA ILE A 298 0.07 -18.55 -9.95
C ILE A 298 0.48 -19.30 -8.67
N PHE A 299 -0.38 -20.15 -8.12
CA PHE A 299 -0.09 -20.96 -6.93
C PHE A 299 0.84 -22.13 -7.20
N ASP A 300 1.14 -22.41 -8.46
CA ASP A 300 2.06 -23.49 -8.90
C ASP A 300 3.43 -22.95 -9.30
N VAL A 301 3.62 -21.63 -9.29
CA VAL A 301 4.89 -20.94 -9.53
C VAL A 301 5.87 -21.27 -8.39
N ASP A 302 7.13 -21.46 -8.69
CA ASP A 302 8.18 -22.01 -7.81
C ASP A 302 8.14 -21.49 -6.36
N THR A 303 8.27 -20.17 -6.13
CA THR A 303 8.27 -19.58 -4.78
C THR A 303 6.92 -19.69 -4.08
N ILE A 304 5.81 -19.59 -4.83
CA ILE A 304 4.46 -19.67 -4.28
C ILE A 304 4.05 -21.13 -4.03
N CYS A 305 4.49 -22.04 -4.92
CA CYS A 305 4.27 -23.47 -4.78
C CYS A 305 4.90 -24.04 -3.50
N SER A 306 6.09 -23.57 -3.13
CA SER A 306 6.77 -23.94 -1.88
C SER A 306 5.88 -23.58 -0.67
N LEU A 307 5.39 -22.34 -0.61
CA LEU A 307 4.48 -21.87 0.44
C LEU A 307 3.16 -22.65 0.46
N ARG A 308 2.52 -22.86 -0.70
CA ARG A 308 1.28 -23.66 -0.82
C ARG A 308 1.49 -25.09 -0.29
N ASN A 309 2.62 -25.72 -0.63
CA ASN A 309 2.95 -27.05 -0.15
C ASN A 309 3.18 -27.07 1.37
N LEU A 310 3.73 -25.99 1.94
CA LEU A 310 3.87 -25.87 3.38
C LEU A 310 2.50 -25.77 4.07
N VAL A 311 1.54 -25.00 3.52
CA VAL A 311 0.14 -24.96 4.01
C VAL A 311 -0.48 -26.36 3.97
N SER A 312 -0.37 -27.07 2.84
CA SER A 312 -0.86 -28.44 2.69
C SER A 312 -0.22 -29.39 3.73
N LYS A 313 1.07 -29.27 3.99
CA LYS A 313 1.79 -30.07 4.98
C LYS A 313 1.32 -29.80 6.40
N ILE A 314 1.16 -28.52 6.78
CA ILE A 314 0.74 -28.12 8.13
C ILE A 314 -0.70 -28.58 8.40
N SER A 315 -1.59 -28.43 7.42
CA SER A 315 -2.99 -28.86 7.54
C SER A 315 -3.18 -30.38 7.47
N GLY A 316 -2.19 -31.12 6.94
CA GLY A 316 -2.35 -32.54 6.63
C GLY A 316 -3.31 -32.83 5.46
N LYS A 317 -3.72 -31.80 4.72
CA LYS A 317 -4.64 -31.88 3.58
C LYS A 317 -3.84 -31.88 2.26
N PRO A 318 -3.89 -32.96 1.46
CA PRO A 318 -3.15 -33.02 0.20
C PRO A 318 -3.80 -32.08 -0.84
N TYR A 319 -3.00 -31.19 -1.42
CA TYR A 319 -3.43 -30.29 -2.50
C TYR A 319 -3.76 -31.08 -3.77
N GLY A 320 -4.82 -30.67 -4.48
CA GLY A 320 -5.28 -31.29 -5.74
C GLY A 320 -6.21 -32.48 -5.57
N VAL A 321 -6.75 -32.71 -4.36
CA VAL A 321 -7.66 -33.81 -4.06
C VAL A 321 -9.09 -33.34 -3.80
N HIS A 322 -9.28 -32.28 -3.02
CA HIS A 322 -10.58 -31.72 -2.67
C HIS A 322 -10.61 -30.25 -3.00
N HIS A 323 -11.56 -29.82 -3.83
CA HIS A 323 -11.65 -28.44 -4.32
C HIS A 323 -11.76 -27.41 -3.20
N GLU A 324 -12.56 -27.65 -2.16
CA GLU A 324 -12.73 -26.73 -1.04
C GLU A 324 -11.47 -26.59 -0.19
N ASP A 325 -10.74 -27.69 0.04
CA ASP A 325 -9.44 -27.68 0.70
C ASP A 325 -8.42 -26.90 -0.15
N ASP A 326 -8.45 -27.08 -1.48
CA ASP A 326 -7.55 -26.37 -2.41
C ASP A 326 -7.79 -24.86 -2.42
N VAL A 327 -9.06 -24.43 -2.42
CA VAL A 327 -9.43 -23.02 -2.32
C VAL A 327 -8.87 -22.42 -1.01
N SER A 328 -9.07 -23.11 0.12
CA SER A 328 -8.56 -22.67 1.42
C SER A 328 -7.04 -22.60 1.46
N ILE A 329 -6.35 -23.59 0.89
CA ILE A 329 -4.88 -23.63 0.80
C ILE A 329 -4.35 -22.46 -0.05
N ARG A 330 -4.96 -22.19 -1.21
CA ARG A 330 -4.58 -21.07 -2.08
C ARG A 330 -4.81 -19.72 -1.41
N LEU A 331 -5.96 -19.56 -0.75
CA LEU A 331 -6.31 -18.34 -0.04
C LEU A 331 -5.33 -18.03 1.10
N ILE A 332 -4.99 -19.01 1.93
CA ILE A 332 -3.98 -18.85 2.98
C ILE A 332 -2.64 -18.45 2.37
N THR A 333 -2.24 -19.11 1.28
CA THR A 333 -0.99 -18.84 0.55
C THR A 333 -0.91 -17.39 0.08
N ASP A 334 -1.96 -16.89 -0.56
CA ASP A 334 -2.05 -15.51 -1.02
C ASP A 334 -2.03 -14.49 0.13
N HIS A 335 -2.88 -14.71 1.13
CA HIS A 335 -3.09 -13.76 2.19
C HIS A 335 -1.89 -13.62 3.12
N ILE A 336 -1.17 -14.72 3.41
CA ILE A 336 0.05 -14.62 4.23
C ILE A 336 1.19 -13.94 3.48
N ARG A 337 1.29 -14.14 2.16
CA ARG A 337 2.23 -13.42 1.31
C ARG A 337 1.94 -11.92 1.36
N SER A 338 0.68 -11.53 1.15
CA SER A 338 0.22 -10.15 1.23
C SER A 338 0.50 -9.52 2.60
N ALA A 339 0.12 -10.21 3.68
CA ALA A 339 0.31 -9.72 5.06
C ALA A 339 1.79 -9.52 5.40
N THR A 340 2.65 -10.44 5.01
CA THR A 340 4.11 -10.36 5.25
C THR A 340 4.70 -9.08 4.66
N PHE A 341 4.39 -8.77 3.39
CA PHE A 341 4.87 -7.55 2.74
C PHE A 341 4.23 -6.28 3.30
N MET A 342 2.94 -6.29 3.62
CA MET A 342 2.27 -5.14 4.22
C MET A 342 2.86 -4.79 5.59
N ILE A 343 3.13 -5.79 6.43
CA ILE A 343 3.73 -5.57 7.75
C ILE A 343 5.16 -5.07 7.61
N SER A 344 5.94 -5.63 6.68
CA SER A 344 7.30 -5.15 6.39
C SER A 344 7.33 -3.67 6.00
N ASP A 345 6.31 -3.19 5.30
CA ASP A 345 6.16 -1.77 4.93
C ASP A 345 5.53 -0.90 6.03
N GLY A 346 5.41 -1.42 7.26
CA GLY A 346 5.00 -0.68 8.45
C GLY A 346 3.47 -0.58 8.65
N ILE A 347 2.68 -1.39 7.94
CA ILE A 347 1.23 -1.41 8.15
C ILE A 347 0.91 -2.29 9.35
N MET A 348 0.13 -1.75 10.29
CA MET A 348 -0.34 -2.47 11.47
C MET A 348 -1.83 -2.81 11.34
N PRO A 349 -2.28 -3.96 11.89
CA PRO A 349 -3.70 -4.29 11.90
C PRO A 349 -4.52 -3.28 12.71
N THR A 350 -5.48 -2.62 12.05
CA THR A 350 -6.40 -1.63 12.68
C THR A 350 -7.84 -1.86 12.23
N ASN A 351 -8.77 -1.06 12.75
CA ASN A 351 -10.18 -1.15 12.37
C ASN A 351 -10.54 -0.32 11.13
N GLU A 352 -9.63 0.52 10.64
CA GLU A 352 -9.90 1.44 9.54
C GLU A 352 -8.73 1.51 8.56
N GLY A 353 -9.02 1.95 7.34
CA GLY A 353 -8.03 2.22 6.32
C GLY A 353 -7.21 0.99 5.92
N ARG A 354 -5.92 1.21 5.64
CA ARG A 354 -5.01 0.14 5.18
C ARG A 354 -4.75 -0.93 6.22
N GLY A 355 -4.79 -0.58 7.50
CA GLY A 355 -4.66 -1.55 8.59
C GLY A 355 -5.85 -2.48 8.70
N TYR A 356 -7.05 -2.03 8.31
CA TYR A 356 -8.23 -2.90 8.18
C TYR A 356 -8.04 -3.94 7.08
N VAL A 357 -7.50 -3.54 5.93
CA VAL A 357 -7.18 -4.47 4.83
C VAL A 357 -6.23 -5.57 5.33
N LEU A 358 -5.15 -5.20 6.01
CA LEU A 358 -4.21 -6.16 6.61
C LEU A 358 -4.90 -7.09 7.61
N ARG A 359 -5.68 -6.53 8.52
CA ARG A 359 -6.44 -7.31 9.52
C ARG A 359 -7.40 -8.30 8.87
N ARG A 360 -8.12 -7.87 7.83
CA ARG A 360 -9.01 -8.73 7.04
C ARG A 360 -8.27 -9.92 6.44
N LEU A 361 -7.12 -9.69 5.80
CA LEU A 361 -6.30 -10.76 5.20
C LEU A 361 -5.81 -11.76 6.24
N ILE A 362 -5.27 -11.29 7.37
CA ILE A 362 -4.78 -12.16 8.46
C ILE A 362 -5.92 -13.02 9.02
N ARG A 363 -7.06 -12.41 9.32
CA ARG A 363 -8.21 -13.11 9.91
C ARG A 363 -8.85 -14.10 8.94
N ARG A 364 -8.91 -13.75 7.67
CA ARG A 364 -9.40 -14.64 6.62
C ARG A 364 -8.49 -15.86 6.47
N ALA A 365 -7.17 -15.67 6.45
CA ALA A 365 -6.20 -16.77 6.45
C ALA A 365 -6.33 -17.65 7.70
N ALA A 366 -6.47 -17.06 8.88
CA ALA A 366 -6.65 -17.81 10.14
C ALA A 366 -7.95 -18.63 10.16
N ARG A 367 -9.08 -18.07 9.63
CA ARG A 367 -10.35 -18.82 9.48
C ARG A 367 -10.18 -20.04 8.57
N HIS A 368 -9.59 -19.84 7.39
CA HIS A 368 -9.38 -20.94 6.45
C HIS A 368 -8.41 -22.00 7.02
N GLY A 369 -7.45 -21.60 7.87
CA GLY A 369 -6.66 -22.55 8.65
C GLY A 369 -7.51 -23.43 9.56
N ARG A 370 -8.51 -22.84 10.25
CA ARG A 370 -9.46 -23.60 11.06
C ARG A 370 -10.33 -24.55 10.21
N LEU A 371 -10.79 -24.10 9.04
CA LEU A 371 -11.55 -24.97 8.11
C LEU A 371 -10.72 -26.16 7.65
N LEU A 372 -9.41 -25.98 7.45
CA LEU A 372 -8.48 -27.07 7.14
C LEU A 372 -8.10 -27.95 8.35
N GLY A 373 -8.55 -27.60 9.57
CA GLY A 373 -8.24 -28.32 10.81
C GLY A 373 -6.89 -27.98 11.43
N ILE A 374 -6.28 -26.86 11.07
CA ILE A 374 -5.03 -26.42 11.68
C ILE A 374 -5.31 -25.90 13.10
N GLU A 375 -4.64 -26.46 14.08
CA GLU A 375 -4.70 -26.04 15.47
C GLU A 375 -3.54 -25.12 15.84
N GLY A 376 -3.80 -24.13 16.70
CA GLY A 376 -2.78 -23.18 17.17
C GLY A 376 -2.40 -22.13 16.11
N ASN A 377 -1.26 -21.45 16.37
CA ASN A 377 -0.74 -20.42 15.50
C ASN A 377 0.14 -21.03 14.41
N PHE A 378 -0.04 -20.60 13.17
CA PHE A 378 0.69 -21.12 12.02
C PHE A 378 1.16 -20.04 11.04
N LEU A 379 0.57 -18.83 11.11
CA LEU A 379 0.83 -17.76 10.14
C LEU A 379 2.29 -17.28 10.16
N ALA A 380 2.90 -17.17 11.33
CA ALA A 380 4.32 -16.80 11.43
C ALA A 380 5.25 -17.84 10.77
N THR A 381 4.91 -19.15 10.88
CA THR A 381 5.66 -20.22 10.20
C THR A 381 5.56 -20.10 8.69
N LEU A 382 4.38 -19.78 8.16
CA LEU A 382 4.19 -19.55 6.73
C LEU A 382 4.91 -18.28 6.25
N SER A 383 4.89 -17.22 7.05
CA SER A 383 5.59 -15.98 6.75
C SER A 383 7.12 -16.18 6.65
N ALA A 384 7.68 -17.10 7.41
CA ALA A 384 9.10 -17.47 7.28
C ALA A 384 9.43 -18.00 5.88
N GLU A 385 8.55 -18.81 5.28
CA GLU A 385 8.70 -19.33 3.92
C GLU A 385 8.58 -18.21 2.88
N VAL A 386 7.65 -17.25 3.08
CA VAL A 386 7.54 -16.06 2.23
C VAL A 386 8.82 -15.24 2.23
N ILE A 387 9.38 -15.02 3.41
CA ILE A 387 10.63 -14.27 3.59
C ILE A 387 11.78 -14.99 2.88
N ASP A 388 11.92 -16.29 3.08
CA ASP A 388 13.01 -17.08 2.47
C ASP A 388 12.94 -17.05 0.93
N GLY A 389 11.75 -17.19 0.36
CA GLY A 389 11.53 -17.14 -1.09
C GLY A 389 11.67 -15.73 -1.71
N SER A 390 11.63 -14.66 -0.92
CA SER A 390 11.56 -13.27 -1.42
C SER A 390 12.75 -12.40 -1.01
N LYS A 391 13.59 -12.81 -0.06
CA LYS A 391 14.69 -11.99 0.52
C LYS A 391 15.73 -11.52 -0.51
N ASP A 392 15.91 -12.22 -1.62
CA ASP A 392 16.85 -11.83 -2.66
C ASP A 392 16.41 -10.54 -3.38
N GLY A 393 15.09 -10.37 -3.55
CA GLY A 393 14.51 -9.15 -4.10
C GLY A 393 14.19 -8.08 -3.05
N TYR A 394 13.94 -8.51 -1.81
CA TYR A 394 13.45 -7.68 -0.71
C TYR A 394 14.16 -8.01 0.60
N PRO A 395 15.45 -7.62 0.76
CA PRO A 395 16.25 -7.95 1.96
C PRO A 395 15.66 -7.40 3.26
N GLU A 396 14.87 -6.33 3.19
CA GLU A 396 14.16 -5.75 4.33
C GLU A 396 13.20 -6.73 5.02
N LEU A 397 12.74 -7.77 4.33
CA LEU A 397 11.91 -8.81 4.94
C LEU A 397 12.67 -9.60 6.01
N GLU A 398 13.92 -9.97 5.73
CA GLU A 398 14.77 -10.67 6.71
C GLU A 398 15.15 -9.76 7.88
N GLU A 399 15.45 -8.47 7.60
CA GLU A 399 15.75 -7.48 8.63
C GLU A 399 14.59 -7.27 9.62
N LYS A 400 13.34 -7.36 9.13
CA LYS A 400 12.11 -7.14 9.92
C LYS A 400 11.40 -8.43 10.33
N LYS A 401 12.03 -9.57 10.19
CA LYS A 401 11.44 -10.90 10.40
C LYS A 401 10.75 -11.05 11.75
N GLU A 402 11.45 -10.75 12.84
CA GLU A 402 10.89 -10.85 14.19
C GLU A 402 9.69 -9.90 14.40
N PHE A 403 9.75 -8.70 13.81
CA PHE A 403 8.66 -7.76 13.84
C PHE A 403 7.42 -8.34 13.13
N ILE A 404 7.58 -8.87 11.92
CA ILE A 404 6.51 -9.48 11.13
C ILE A 404 5.87 -10.64 11.91
N PHE A 405 6.68 -11.52 12.50
CA PHE A 405 6.20 -12.67 13.27
C PHE A 405 5.40 -12.24 14.49
N ASN A 406 5.86 -11.23 15.22
CA ASN A 406 5.15 -10.71 16.39
C ASN A 406 3.78 -10.12 16.03
N VAL A 407 3.69 -9.35 14.93
CA VAL A 407 2.42 -8.79 14.47
C VAL A 407 1.44 -9.91 14.08
N LEU A 408 1.89 -10.88 13.28
CA LEU A 408 1.06 -12.01 12.84
C LEU A 408 0.57 -12.84 14.03
N THR A 409 1.50 -13.23 14.92
CA THR A 409 1.17 -14.06 16.09
C THR A 409 0.18 -13.36 17.02
N ASN A 410 0.36 -12.06 17.25
CA ASN A 410 -0.54 -11.29 18.10
C ASN A 410 -1.95 -11.16 17.50
N GLU A 411 -2.08 -10.84 16.21
CA GLU A 411 -3.40 -10.74 15.58
C GLU A 411 -4.08 -12.11 15.49
N GLU A 412 -3.33 -13.18 15.21
CA GLU A 412 -3.82 -14.56 15.19
C GLU A 412 -4.32 -14.99 16.57
N ASN A 413 -3.57 -14.70 17.65
CA ASN A 413 -3.98 -14.95 19.02
C ASN A 413 -5.24 -14.17 19.45
N GLN A 414 -5.31 -12.89 19.07
CA GLN A 414 -6.47 -12.06 19.36
C GLN A 414 -7.71 -12.58 18.62
N PHE A 415 -7.56 -12.91 17.35
CA PHE A 415 -8.65 -13.46 16.55
C PHE A 415 -9.07 -14.86 17.01
N GLY A 416 -8.12 -15.72 17.40
CA GLY A 416 -8.40 -17.06 17.94
C GLY A 416 -9.31 -17.02 19.18
N LYS A 417 -9.25 -15.97 20.00
CA LYS A 417 -10.16 -15.78 21.15
C LYS A 417 -11.57 -15.35 20.73
N THR A 418 -11.71 -14.63 19.65
CA THR A 418 -12.98 -14.03 19.20
C THR A 418 -13.70 -14.87 18.15
N ILE A 419 -12.96 -15.65 17.34
CA ILE A 419 -13.55 -16.41 16.22
C ILE A 419 -14.53 -17.46 16.70
N ASP A 420 -14.18 -18.26 17.70
CA ASP A 420 -15.04 -19.35 18.22
C ASP A 420 -16.33 -18.80 18.85
N GLN A 421 -16.25 -17.62 19.47
CA GLN A 421 -17.41 -16.93 20.02
C GLN A 421 -18.25 -16.30 18.92
N GLY A 422 -17.63 -15.64 17.94
CA GLY A 422 -18.33 -15.02 16.81
C GLY A 422 -19.05 -16.05 15.96
N LEU A 423 -18.41 -17.18 15.65
CA LEU A 423 -19.04 -18.28 14.91
C LEU A 423 -20.24 -18.88 15.64
N ARG A 424 -20.18 -19.05 16.96
CA ARG A 424 -21.33 -19.53 17.76
C ARG A 424 -22.49 -18.56 17.71
N ILE A 425 -22.23 -17.26 17.93
CA ILE A 425 -23.26 -16.23 17.88
C ILE A 425 -23.88 -16.12 16.49
N LEU A 426 -23.07 -16.21 15.43
CA LEU A 426 -23.56 -16.22 14.06
C LEU A 426 -24.45 -17.47 13.81
N ALA A 427 -24.06 -18.64 14.30
CA ALA A 427 -24.87 -19.84 14.19
C ALA A 427 -26.24 -19.73 14.94
N ASP A 428 -26.25 -19.12 16.13
CA ASP A 428 -27.49 -18.83 16.87
C ASP A 428 -28.38 -17.84 16.10
N MET A 429 -27.79 -16.84 15.43
CA MET A 429 -28.50 -15.88 14.56
C MET A 429 -29.09 -16.61 13.32
N GLU A 430 -28.32 -17.48 12.69
CA GLU A 430 -28.75 -18.28 11.55
C GLU A 430 -29.94 -19.19 11.93
N GLU A 431 -29.90 -19.82 13.11
CA GLU A 431 -31.01 -20.65 13.62
C GLU A 431 -32.28 -19.81 13.84
N ALA A 432 -32.13 -18.59 14.41
CA ALA A 432 -33.24 -17.67 14.59
C ALA A 432 -33.83 -17.19 13.24
N MET A 433 -33.01 -16.88 12.27
CA MET A 433 -33.41 -16.50 10.90
C MET A 433 -34.17 -17.64 10.23
N ASN A 434 -33.67 -18.88 10.34
CA ASN A 434 -34.31 -20.06 9.81
C ASN A 434 -35.70 -20.28 10.43
N ALA A 435 -35.82 -20.13 11.76
CA ALA A 435 -37.09 -20.26 12.46
C ALA A 435 -38.09 -19.16 12.04
N ALA A 436 -37.63 -17.97 11.71
CA ALA A 436 -38.44 -16.87 11.21
C ALA A 436 -38.73 -16.95 9.69
N GLY A 437 -38.04 -17.81 8.95
CA GLY A 437 -38.12 -17.90 7.49
C GLY A 437 -37.41 -16.74 6.78
N GLU A 438 -36.49 -16.06 7.45
CA GLU A 438 -35.73 -14.95 6.95
C GLU A 438 -34.46 -15.44 6.22
N LYS A 439 -34.03 -14.69 5.18
CA LYS A 439 -32.85 -14.99 4.39
C LYS A 439 -31.77 -13.91 4.50
N THR A 440 -32.08 -12.83 5.20
CA THR A 440 -31.19 -11.67 5.33
C THR A 440 -30.90 -11.38 6.80
N LEU A 441 -29.62 -11.37 7.19
CA LEU A 441 -29.20 -10.95 8.53
C LEU A 441 -29.37 -9.43 8.64
N SER A 442 -30.06 -8.98 9.70
CA SER A 442 -30.27 -7.54 9.92
C SER A 442 -28.95 -6.79 10.13
N GLY A 443 -28.88 -5.54 9.66
CA GLY A 443 -27.71 -4.68 9.81
C GLY A 443 -27.33 -4.46 11.27
N GLU A 444 -28.30 -4.40 12.19
CA GLU A 444 -28.07 -4.28 13.64
C GLU A 444 -27.35 -5.51 14.21
N ASN A 445 -27.74 -6.72 13.81
CA ASN A 445 -27.11 -7.96 14.24
C ASN A 445 -25.71 -8.09 13.65
N ALA A 446 -25.53 -7.73 12.38
CA ALA A 446 -24.21 -7.69 11.73
C ALA A 446 -23.28 -6.66 12.42
N PHE A 447 -23.81 -5.49 12.78
CA PHE A 447 -23.07 -4.46 13.52
C PHE A 447 -22.70 -4.94 14.94
N LYS A 448 -23.58 -5.64 15.63
CA LYS A 448 -23.30 -6.23 16.95
C LYS A 448 -22.17 -7.26 16.89
N LEU A 449 -22.12 -8.10 15.86
CA LEU A 449 -21.02 -9.03 15.62
C LEU A 449 -19.70 -8.26 15.42
N TYR A 450 -19.72 -7.20 14.64
CA TYR A 450 -18.56 -6.38 14.35
C TYR A 450 -18.06 -5.60 15.57
N ASP A 451 -18.93 -4.80 16.21
CA ASP A 451 -18.57 -3.86 17.25
C ASP A 451 -18.29 -4.52 18.59
N THR A 452 -19.19 -5.42 19.02
CA THR A 452 -19.13 -6.05 20.34
C THR A 452 -18.19 -7.24 20.38
N TYR A 453 -18.17 -8.04 19.31
CA TYR A 453 -17.42 -9.30 19.29
C TYR A 453 -16.18 -9.25 18.39
N GLY A 454 -15.93 -8.12 17.71
CA GLY A 454 -14.77 -7.94 16.84
C GLY A 454 -14.76 -8.89 15.63
N PHE A 455 -15.95 -9.37 15.22
CA PHE A 455 -16.10 -10.27 14.08
C PHE A 455 -16.33 -9.46 12.81
N PRO A 456 -15.41 -9.46 11.83
CA PRO A 456 -15.48 -8.57 10.67
C PRO A 456 -16.73 -8.78 9.83
N LEU A 457 -17.34 -7.70 9.32
CA LEU A 457 -18.51 -7.76 8.44
C LEU A 457 -18.29 -8.64 7.22
N ASP A 458 -17.13 -8.45 6.55
CA ASP A 458 -16.79 -9.22 5.35
C ASP A 458 -16.72 -10.72 5.62
N LEU A 459 -16.23 -11.10 6.81
CA LEU A 459 -16.19 -12.50 7.23
C LEU A 459 -17.60 -13.04 7.53
N THR A 460 -18.45 -12.22 8.15
CA THR A 460 -19.86 -12.53 8.36
C THR A 460 -20.56 -12.75 7.01
N LYS A 461 -20.32 -11.85 6.05
CA LYS A 461 -20.87 -11.92 4.70
C LYS A 461 -20.44 -13.20 3.97
N GLU A 462 -19.13 -13.49 3.94
CA GLU A 462 -18.59 -14.70 3.32
C GLU A 462 -19.23 -15.99 3.86
N ILE A 463 -19.38 -16.10 5.19
CA ILE A 463 -19.97 -17.27 5.83
C ILE A 463 -21.47 -17.42 5.49
N LEU A 464 -22.18 -16.30 5.46
CA LEU A 464 -23.60 -16.29 5.15
C LEU A 464 -23.87 -16.60 3.68
N GLU A 465 -23.10 -16.01 2.76
CA GLU A 465 -23.18 -16.26 1.32
C GLU A 465 -22.89 -17.74 0.97
N GLU A 466 -21.89 -18.38 1.62
CA GLU A 466 -21.62 -19.81 1.49
C GLU A 466 -22.85 -20.69 1.82
N LYS A 467 -23.75 -20.18 2.67
CA LYS A 467 -24.97 -20.87 3.12
C LYS A 467 -26.24 -20.36 2.42
N GLY A 468 -26.12 -19.41 1.49
CA GLY A 468 -27.23 -18.84 0.73
C GLY A 468 -28.06 -17.81 1.49
N TYR A 469 -27.46 -17.11 2.46
CA TYR A 469 -28.02 -15.95 3.16
C TYR A 469 -27.39 -14.64 2.67
N GLU A 470 -28.06 -13.53 2.97
CA GLU A 470 -27.64 -12.16 2.65
C GLU A 470 -27.45 -11.33 3.92
N ILE A 471 -26.86 -10.15 3.82
CA ILE A 471 -26.73 -9.15 4.91
C ILE A 471 -27.39 -7.85 4.48
N ASP A 472 -28.06 -7.18 5.42
CA ASP A 472 -28.50 -5.80 5.30
C ASP A 472 -27.31 -4.85 5.52
N GLU A 473 -26.56 -4.58 4.44
CA GLU A 473 -25.38 -3.70 4.47
C GLU A 473 -25.76 -2.22 4.72
N GLU A 474 -26.95 -1.80 4.28
CA GLU A 474 -27.42 -0.42 4.51
C GLU A 474 -27.74 -0.20 6.00
N GLY A 475 -28.42 -1.15 6.64
CA GLY A 475 -28.68 -1.13 8.07
C GLY A 475 -27.38 -1.22 8.89
N PHE A 476 -26.40 -2.01 8.47
CA PHE A 476 -25.09 -2.04 9.11
C PHE A 476 -24.38 -0.68 9.03
N LYS A 477 -24.40 -0.04 7.87
CA LYS A 477 -23.79 1.28 7.67
C LYS A 477 -24.48 2.35 8.54
N ALA A 478 -25.79 2.32 8.61
CA ALA A 478 -26.57 3.23 9.47
C ALA A 478 -26.18 3.06 10.96
N ALA A 479 -26.08 1.83 11.46
CA ALA A 479 -25.65 1.53 12.83
C ALA A 479 -24.21 2.00 13.11
N MET A 480 -23.31 1.82 12.14
CA MET A 480 -21.92 2.30 12.21
C MET A 480 -21.85 3.83 12.27
N ASP A 481 -22.63 4.53 11.46
CA ASP A 481 -22.65 5.99 11.42
C ASP A 481 -23.26 6.57 12.71
N GLU A 482 -24.29 5.94 13.26
CA GLU A 482 -24.86 6.31 14.57
C GLU A 482 -23.81 6.19 15.69
N GLN A 483 -23.04 5.11 15.71
CA GLN A 483 -21.97 4.94 16.70
C GLN A 483 -20.86 5.98 16.53
N ARG A 484 -20.47 6.28 15.28
CA ARG A 484 -19.48 7.32 14.99
C ARG A 484 -19.95 8.69 15.48
N GLU A 485 -21.23 8.99 15.32
CA GLU A 485 -21.82 10.25 15.76
C GLU A 485 -21.88 10.32 17.29
N LYS A 486 -22.26 9.22 17.98
CA LYS A 486 -22.16 9.11 19.44
C LYS A 486 -20.73 9.29 19.94
N ALA A 487 -19.75 8.69 19.26
CA ALA A 487 -18.34 8.83 19.60
C ALA A 487 -17.81 10.26 19.34
N ARG A 488 -18.33 10.96 18.32
CA ARG A 488 -18.02 12.37 18.05
C ARG A 488 -18.65 13.30 19.07
N SER A 489 -19.92 13.09 19.41
CA SER A 489 -20.64 13.91 20.38
C SER A 489 -20.15 13.76 21.82
N SER A 490 -19.50 12.63 22.16
CA SER A 490 -18.86 12.39 23.46
C SER A 490 -17.45 12.99 23.57
N ARG A 491 -16.86 13.45 22.47
CA ARG A 491 -15.63 14.25 22.49
C ARG A 491 -16.02 15.71 22.60
N GLU A 492 -15.57 16.38 23.67
CA GLU A 492 -15.60 17.84 23.73
C GLU A 492 -15.02 18.41 22.44
N VAL A 493 -15.76 19.32 21.80
CA VAL A 493 -15.43 19.90 20.48
C VAL A 493 -14.15 20.70 20.63
N THR A 494 -13.02 20.07 20.37
CA THR A 494 -11.82 20.80 19.98
C THR A 494 -11.93 21.03 18.48
N ASN A 495 -12.23 22.28 18.09
CA ASN A 495 -12.31 22.73 16.70
C ASN A 495 -10.94 22.61 16.00
N TYR A 496 -10.60 21.40 15.55
CA TYR A 496 -9.45 21.15 14.71
C TYR A 496 -9.93 20.80 13.29
N MET A 497 -9.83 21.80 12.38
CA MET A 497 -10.02 21.69 10.93
C MET A 497 -11.27 20.92 10.45
N GLY A 498 -12.43 21.48 10.54
CA GLY A 498 -13.67 20.97 9.93
C GLY A 498 -14.47 22.08 9.28
N ALA A 499 -14.64 22.04 8.12
CA ALA A 499 -15.57 22.24 7.02
C ALA A 499 -16.89 23.00 7.30
N ASP A 500 -16.86 24.20 7.89
CA ASP A 500 -17.90 25.20 7.64
C ASP A 500 -17.20 26.55 7.42
N ALA A 501 -17.67 27.32 6.43
CA ALA A 501 -17.13 28.65 6.15
C ALA A 501 -17.23 29.51 7.41
N THR A 502 -16.07 29.78 8.01
CA THR A 502 -15.99 30.62 9.23
C THR A 502 -15.69 32.06 8.84
N VAL A 503 -15.92 32.98 9.76
CA VAL A 503 -15.53 34.40 9.61
C VAL A 503 -14.05 34.54 9.19
N TYR A 504 -13.21 33.59 9.56
CA TYR A 504 -11.76 33.59 9.24
C TYR A 504 -11.45 33.41 7.76
N ASP A 505 -12.35 32.83 6.97
CA ASP A 505 -12.18 32.69 5.51
C ASP A 505 -12.32 34.03 4.76
N GLN A 506 -12.89 35.02 5.40
CA GLN A 506 -13.04 36.37 4.88
C GLN A 506 -11.79 37.24 5.13
N ILE A 507 -10.84 36.76 5.95
CA ILE A 507 -9.61 37.51 6.23
C ILE A 507 -8.70 37.47 5.03
N ASP A 508 -8.22 38.65 4.59
CA ASP A 508 -7.33 38.80 3.46
C ASP A 508 -6.13 37.83 3.53
N THR A 509 -5.80 37.24 2.40
CA THR A 509 -4.71 36.25 2.30
C THR A 509 -3.33 36.84 2.54
N SER A 510 -3.17 38.16 2.41
CA SER A 510 -1.92 38.88 2.71
C SER A 510 -1.64 39.01 4.21
N VAL A 511 -2.65 38.85 5.07
CA VAL A 511 -2.48 38.90 6.53
C VAL A 511 -1.72 37.65 6.98
N THR A 512 -0.56 37.85 7.61
CA THR A 512 0.27 36.79 8.20
C THR A 512 0.70 37.22 9.60
N THR A 513 1.05 36.26 10.44
CA THR A 513 1.55 36.52 11.80
C THR A 513 2.94 35.92 11.96
N GLU A 514 3.92 36.69 12.40
CA GLU A 514 5.26 36.21 12.77
C GLU A 514 5.25 35.74 14.22
N PHE A 515 5.68 34.49 14.46
CA PHE A 515 5.82 33.95 15.80
C PHE A 515 7.19 34.28 16.37
N VAL A 516 7.22 35.04 17.47
CA VAL A 516 8.44 35.46 18.19
C VAL A 516 8.57 34.80 19.58
N GLY A 517 7.68 33.87 19.91
CA GLY A 517 7.53 33.30 21.23
C GLY A 517 8.55 32.22 21.62
N TYR A 518 9.58 31.96 20.78
CA TYR A 518 10.74 31.19 21.22
C TYR A 518 11.65 32.00 22.14
N ASP A 519 11.77 33.32 21.85
CA ASP A 519 12.70 34.20 22.55
C ASP A 519 11.98 35.20 23.48
N HIS A 520 10.66 35.41 23.25
CA HIS A 520 9.90 36.44 23.94
C HIS A 520 8.63 35.87 24.57
N LEU A 521 8.35 36.19 25.82
CA LEU A 521 7.10 35.86 26.53
C LEU A 521 6.14 37.07 26.58
N SER A 522 6.61 38.25 26.17
CA SER A 522 5.82 39.45 25.96
C SER A 522 6.33 40.22 24.75
N PHE A 523 5.43 40.87 24.01
CA PHE A 523 5.78 41.63 22.81
C PHE A 523 4.73 42.72 22.52
N GLU A 524 5.17 43.83 21.93
CA GLU A 524 4.27 44.87 21.42
C GLU A 524 4.06 44.72 19.93
N SER A 525 2.80 44.73 19.47
CA SER A 525 2.49 44.53 18.05
C SER A 525 1.20 45.25 17.66
N PRO A 526 1.10 45.77 16.42
CA PRO A 526 -0.16 46.33 15.96
C PRO A 526 -1.19 45.26 15.66
N VAL A 527 -2.45 45.57 15.96
CA VAL A 527 -3.62 44.73 15.62
C VAL A 527 -3.91 44.84 14.13
N THR A 528 -3.90 43.72 13.44
CA THR A 528 -4.14 43.65 11.99
C THR A 528 -5.60 43.40 11.65
N VAL A 529 -6.24 42.47 12.36
CA VAL A 529 -7.66 42.10 12.18
C VAL A 529 -8.29 41.81 13.55
N LEU A 530 -9.53 42.17 13.67
CA LEU A 530 -10.42 41.76 14.77
C LEU A 530 -11.63 41.06 14.20
N THR A 531 -12.11 40.00 14.86
CA THR A 531 -13.35 39.33 14.47
C THR A 531 -14.22 39.08 15.71
N THR A 532 -15.51 39.17 15.55
CA THR A 532 -16.47 38.50 16.43
C THR A 532 -16.65 37.04 15.97
N GLU A 533 -17.57 36.28 16.54
CA GLU A 533 -17.95 34.97 16.06
C GLU A 533 -18.59 35.01 14.65
N ALA A 534 -19.16 36.15 14.24
CA ALA A 534 -19.97 36.27 13.04
C ALA A 534 -19.31 37.11 11.91
N GLU A 535 -18.52 38.14 12.26
CA GLU A 535 -18.02 39.13 11.29
C GLU A 535 -16.64 39.70 11.65
N ILE A 536 -15.99 40.32 10.66
CA ILE A 536 -14.78 41.13 10.86
C ILE A 536 -15.21 42.46 11.48
N ALA A 537 -14.55 42.86 12.56
CA ALA A 537 -14.89 44.07 13.33
C ALA A 537 -13.76 45.10 13.30
N ASP A 538 -14.08 46.35 13.42
CA ASP A 538 -13.10 47.43 13.60
C ASP A 538 -12.63 47.59 15.04
N SER A 539 -13.47 47.14 16.01
CA SER A 539 -13.16 47.13 17.44
C SER A 539 -13.91 46.03 18.19
N LEU A 540 -13.34 45.60 19.33
CA LEU A 540 -14.01 44.73 20.30
C LEU A 540 -14.20 45.50 21.61
N MET A 541 -15.39 45.44 22.19
CA MET A 541 -15.77 46.16 23.42
C MET A 541 -15.91 45.17 24.59
N GLU A 542 -15.93 45.74 25.81
CA GLU A 542 -16.09 45.00 27.06
C GLU A 542 -17.24 43.98 27.00
N GLY A 543 -16.96 42.76 27.43
CA GLY A 543 -17.88 41.63 27.41
C GLY A 543 -18.00 40.92 26.05
N GLN A 544 -17.45 41.45 24.96
CA GLN A 544 -17.50 40.81 23.64
C GLN A 544 -16.47 39.71 23.52
N LYS A 545 -16.89 38.58 22.98
CA LYS A 545 -16.03 37.50 22.53
C LYS A 545 -15.56 37.77 21.11
N GLY A 546 -14.31 37.36 20.81
CA GLY A 546 -13.77 37.55 19.48
C GLY A 546 -12.36 36.98 19.34
N THR A 547 -11.74 37.28 18.20
CA THR A 547 -10.37 36.87 17.90
C THR A 547 -9.54 38.06 17.47
N VAL A 548 -8.38 38.23 18.09
CA VAL A 548 -7.41 39.28 17.81
C VAL A 548 -6.27 38.71 16.94
N PHE A 549 -5.96 39.35 15.81
CA PHE A 549 -4.83 39.05 14.95
C PHE A 549 -3.83 40.22 15.00
N VAL A 550 -2.57 39.89 15.07
CA VAL A 550 -1.45 40.86 15.15
C VAL A 550 -0.34 40.53 14.16
N GLU A 551 0.54 41.47 13.88
CA GLU A 551 1.67 41.22 12.97
C GLU A 551 2.69 40.23 13.58
N LYS A 552 3.02 40.40 14.88
CA LYS A 552 3.96 39.54 15.60
C LYS A 552 3.37 39.11 16.94
N THR A 553 3.56 37.84 17.29
CA THR A 553 3.02 37.32 18.53
C THR A 553 4.01 36.44 19.31
N PRO A 554 4.07 36.57 20.66
CA PRO A 554 4.77 35.64 21.51
C PRO A 554 3.92 34.37 21.84
N PHE A 555 2.63 34.34 21.46
CA PHE A 555 1.73 33.24 21.74
C PHE A 555 1.91 32.09 20.76
N TYR A 556 2.19 30.91 21.27
CA TYR A 556 2.24 29.69 20.47
C TYR A 556 0.82 29.28 20.12
N ALA A 557 0.57 29.01 18.85
CA ALA A 557 -0.73 28.51 18.40
C ALA A 557 -0.76 26.97 18.41
N THR A 558 -1.92 26.39 18.70
CA THR A 558 -2.14 24.94 18.74
C THR A 558 -1.64 24.29 17.46
N MET A 559 -0.60 23.46 17.58
CA MET A 559 -0.04 22.62 16.51
C MET A 559 0.92 21.57 17.06
N GLY A 560 1.12 20.47 16.30
CA GLY A 560 2.08 19.41 16.64
C GLY A 560 1.77 18.69 17.95
N GLY A 561 0.52 18.73 18.42
CA GLY A 561 0.10 18.14 19.70
C GLY A 561 0.26 19.05 20.91
N GLN A 562 0.96 20.19 20.80
CA GLN A 562 1.02 21.20 21.85
C GLN A 562 -0.20 22.12 21.77
N VAL A 563 -0.87 22.38 22.90
CA VAL A 563 -1.98 23.32 22.99
C VAL A 563 -1.52 24.78 22.81
N GLY A 564 -2.43 25.65 22.42
CA GLY A 564 -2.19 27.07 22.30
C GLY A 564 -1.94 27.75 23.64
N ASP A 565 -1.19 28.87 23.60
CA ASP A 565 -0.98 29.66 24.80
C ASP A 565 -2.22 30.44 25.18
N THR A 566 -2.32 30.66 26.47
CA THR A 566 -3.26 31.60 27.11
C THR A 566 -2.51 32.83 27.63
N GLY A 567 -3.26 33.89 27.93
CA GLY A 567 -2.64 35.08 28.48
C GLY A 567 -3.51 36.32 28.32
N VAL A 568 -2.87 37.48 28.16
CA VAL A 568 -3.59 38.75 28.05
C VAL A 568 -3.04 39.63 26.93
N ILE A 569 -3.92 40.40 26.30
CA ILE A 569 -3.57 41.46 25.36
C ILE A 569 -4.08 42.77 25.97
N GLU A 570 -3.19 43.71 26.22
CA GLU A 570 -3.47 44.96 26.88
C GLU A 570 -3.25 46.16 25.97
N THR A 571 -4.10 47.13 26.06
CA THR A 571 -3.96 48.46 25.47
C THR A 571 -3.98 49.51 26.56
N ALA A 572 -3.87 50.79 26.21
CA ALA A 572 -4.04 51.89 27.15
C ALA A 572 -5.47 51.97 27.71
N ASN A 573 -6.46 51.42 26.97
CA ASN A 573 -7.88 51.60 27.25
C ASN A 573 -8.65 50.27 27.39
N GLY A 574 -7.97 49.14 27.36
CA GLY A 574 -8.67 47.86 27.42
C GLY A 574 -7.77 46.66 27.70
N LYS A 575 -8.43 45.58 28.13
CA LYS A 575 -7.78 44.29 28.42
C LYS A 575 -8.59 43.16 27.81
N PHE A 576 -7.93 42.37 26.97
CA PHE A 576 -8.48 41.18 26.35
C PHE A 576 -7.84 39.93 26.97
N ILE A 577 -8.67 38.99 27.39
CA ILE A 577 -8.24 37.69 27.92
C ILE A 577 -8.14 36.74 26.76
N VAL A 578 -6.97 36.14 26.56
CA VAL A 578 -6.72 35.09 25.58
C VAL A 578 -6.95 33.74 26.25
N GLU A 579 -7.98 33.01 25.81
CA GLU A 579 -8.36 31.69 26.30
C GLU A 579 -7.68 30.58 25.47
N ASP A 580 -7.41 30.82 24.18
CA ASP A 580 -6.73 29.91 23.28
C ASP A 580 -6.03 30.68 22.15
N THR A 581 -5.02 30.08 21.57
CA THR A 581 -4.33 30.59 20.37
C THR A 581 -4.36 29.54 19.26
N ILE A 582 -4.99 29.89 18.14
CA ILE A 582 -5.24 28.99 17.01
C ILE A 582 -4.40 29.35 15.79
N LYS A 583 -4.01 28.33 15.01
CA LYS A 583 -3.32 28.52 13.74
C LYS A 583 -4.29 28.32 12.57
N LEU A 584 -4.40 29.33 11.71
CA LEU A 584 -5.23 29.32 10.51
C LEU A 584 -4.39 29.17 9.24
N ARG A 585 -5.07 28.87 8.11
CA ARG A 585 -4.44 28.80 6.80
C ARG A 585 -3.77 30.14 6.44
N GLY A 586 -2.63 30.06 5.71
CA GLY A 586 -1.88 31.25 5.31
C GLY A 586 -0.99 31.85 6.40
N GLY A 587 -0.68 31.10 7.48
CA GLY A 587 0.25 31.55 8.52
C GLY A 587 -0.32 32.59 9.48
N LYS A 588 -1.63 32.63 9.67
CA LYS A 588 -2.33 33.53 10.61
C LYS A 588 -2.42 32.89 11.99
N PHE A 589 -2.13 33.63 13.06
CA PHE A 589 -2.35 33.22 14.45
C PHE A 589 -3.46 34.06 15.05
N GLY A 590 -4.55 33.41 15.48
CA GLY A 590 -5.70 34.06 16.08
C GLY A 590 -5.72 33.85 17.60
N HIS A 591 -5.78 34.95 18.35
CA HIS A 591 -5.90 34.93 19.81
C HIS A 591 -7.38 34.97 20.15
N VAL A 592 -7.95 33.83 20.52
CA VAL A 592 -9.36 33.65 20.80
C VAL A 592 -9.63 33.97 22.26
N GLY A 593 -10.68 34.74 22.55
CA GLY A 593 -11.02 35.11 23.92
C GLY A 593 -12.12 36.16 24.02
N TYR A 594 -12.02 37.01 25.03
CA TYR A 594 -13.03 38.04 25.27
C TYR A 594 -12.42 39.32 25.88
N MET A 595 -13.09 40.44 25.67
CA MET A 595 -12.75 41.71 26.31
C MET A 595 -13.19 41.70 27.77
N GLU A 596 -12.22 41.68 28.69
CA GLU A 596 -12.48 41.80 30.14
C GLU A 596 -12.89 43.21 30.53
N SER A 597 -12.30 44.22 29.92
CA SER A 597 -12.60 45.63 30.19
C SER A 597 -12.20 46.55 29.04
N GLY A 598 -12.91 47.62 28.84
CA GLY A 598 -12.61 48.65 27.86
C GLY A 598 -12.78 48.19 26.39
N MET A 599 -11.85 48.58 25.51
CA MET A 599 -11.92 48.22 24.09
C MET A 599 -10.54 48.07 23.46
N ILE A 600 -10.49 47.29 22.37
CA ILE A 600 -9.38 47.16 21.44
C ILE A 600 -9.85 47.57 20.04
N SER A 601 -9.01 48.30 19.28
CA SER A 601 -9.30 48.73 17.92
C SER A 601 -8.27 48.21 16.91
N LYS A 602 -8.70 48.02 15.67
CA LYS A 602 -7.84 47.68 14.57
C LYS A 602 -6.77 48.78 14.34
N GLY A 603 -5.51 48.37 14.11
CA GLY A 603 -4.40 49.28 13.95
C GLY A 603 -3.78 49.80 15.26
N GLU A 604 -4.39 49.50 16.41
CA GLU A 604 -3.84 49.87 17.73
C GLU A 604 -2.62 49.00 18.06
N THR A 605 -1.59 49.57 18.67
CA THR A 605 -0.48 48.82 19.22
C THR A 605 -0.85 48.29 20.59
N VAL A 606 -0.76 46.96 20.74
CA VAL A 606 -1.12 46.23 21.94
C VAL A 606 0.07 45.54 22.57
N SER A 607 0.06 45.39 23.88
CA SER A 607 1.02 44.59 24.64
C SER A 607 0.50 43.18 24.85
N LEU A 608 1.15 42.22 24.23
CA LEU A 608 0.83 40.80 24.35
C LEU A 608 1.67 40.16 25.46
N LYS A 609 1.02 39.45 26.38
CA LYS A 609 1.67 38.81 27.54
C LYS A 609 1.16 37.39 27.68
N VAL A 610 2.05 36.41 27.44
CA VAL A 610 1.75 34.98 27.60
C VAL A 610 1.62 34.65 29.09
N ASN A 611 0.74 33.69 29.43
CA ASN A 611 0.71 33.10 30.77
C ASN A 611 1.99 32.26 30.99
N VAL A 612 3.00 32.89 31.60
CA VAL A 612 4.34 32.36 31.79
C VAL A 612 4.34 31.03 32.56
N ALA A 613 3.45 30.92 33.58
CA ALA A 613 3.38 29.69 34.38
C ALA A 613 2.93 28.50 33.55
N ALA A 614 1.81 28.68 32.82
CA ALA A 614 1.28 27.63 31.94
C ALA A 614 2.27 27.26 30.82
N ARG A 615 2.90 28.26 30.17
CA ARG A 615 3.91 28.02 29.12
C ARG A 615 5.09 27.21 29.64
N LYS A 616 5.64 27.52 30.79
CA LYS A 616 6.75 26.77 31.38
C LYS A 616 6.37 25.33 31.70
N ASP A 617 5.16 25.09 32.15
CA ASP A 617 4.71 23.71 32.42
C ASP A 617 4.48 22.94 31.11
N ILE A 618 3.95 23.59 30.08
CA ILE A 618 3.85 23.03 28.71
C ILE A 618 5.24 22.68 28.16
N GLU A 619 6.25 23.56 28.31
CA GLU A 619 7.64 23.32 27.86
C GLU A 619 8.26 22.09 28.54
N LYS A 620 8.03 21.91 29.85
CA LYS A 620 8.48 20.71 30.57
C LYS A 620 7.83 19.44 30.02
N ASN A 621 6.50 19.46 29.86
CA ASN A 621 5.74 18.33 29.34
C ASN A 621 6.10 18.01 27.89
N HIS A 622 6.35 19.04 27.06
CA HIS A 622 6.77 18.83 25.68
C HIS A 622 8.19 18.21 25.61
N SER A 623 9.12 18.72 26.39
CA SER A 623 10.47 18.15 26.47
C SER A 623 10.44 16.71 27.00
N ALA A 624 9.63 16.44 28.04
CA ALA A 624 9.44 15.09 28.53
C ALA A 624 8.82 14.13 27.50
N THR A 625 8.02 14.63 26.55
CA THR A 625 7.46 13.83 25.44
C THR A 625 8.57 13.27 24.55
N HIS A 626 9.59 14.06 24.23
CA HIS A 626 10.76 13.61 23.44
C HIS A 626 11.57 12.56 24.18
N LEU A 627 11.81 12.77 25.50
CA LEU A 627 12.49 11.77 26.33
C LEU A 627 11.70 10.47 26.38
N LEU A 628 10.36 10.57 26.52
CA LEU A 628 9.47 9.41 26.54
C LEU A 628 9.51 8.65 25.23
N GLN A 629 9.45 9.32 24.09
CA GLN A 629 9.53 8.69 22.76
C GLN A 629 10.85 7.89 22.62
N LYS A 630 11.94 8.48 22.98
CA LYS A 630 13.25 7.82 22.91
C LYS A 630 13.34 6.63 23.85
N ALA A 631 12.90 6.77 25.11
CA ALA A 631 12.87 5.69 26.10
C ALA A 631 11.99 4.52 25.67
N LEU A 632 10.81 4.81 25.09
CA LEU A 632 9.93 3.77 24.53
C LEU A 632 10.62 2.99 23.41
N LYS A 633 11.34 3.66 22.50
CA LYS A 633 12.12 2.99 21.45
C LYS A 633 13.26 2.13 21.99
N GLU A 634 13.91 2.55 23.06
CA GLU A 634 14.99 1.78 23.70
C GLU A 634 14.48 0.53 24.41
N VAL A 635 13.32 0.62 25.08
CA VAL A 635 12.76 -0.49 25.85
C VAL A 635 11.96 -1.45 24.98
N LEU A 636 11.15 -0.93 24.05
CA LEU A 636 10.19 -1.73 23.27
C LEU A 636 10.68 -2.05 21.85
N GLY A 637 11.67 -1.29 21.36
CA GLY A 637 12.23 -1.48 20.03
C GLY A 637 11.96 -0.36 19.03
N SER A 638 12.68 -0.38 17.91
CA SER A 638 12.67 0.68 16.89
C SER A 638 11.34 0.86 16.17
N HIS A 639 10.43 -0.13 16.22
CA HIS A 639 9.09 -0.09 15.64
C HIS A 639 8.13 0.89 16.31
N VAL A 640 8.47 1.39 17.51
CA VAL A 640 7.65 2.37 18.21
C VAL A 640 7.63 3.67 17.43
N GLU A 641 6.46 4.00 16.89
CA GLU A 641 6.22 5.23 16.13
C GLU A 641 5.07 6.02 16.78
N GLN A 642 5.23 7.33 16.85
CA GLN A 642 4.17 8.22 17.30
C GLN A 642 2.95 8.12 16.39
N LYS A 643 1.76 7.98 16.97
CA LYS A 643 0.45 8.01 16.29
C LYS A 643 -0.38 9.21 16.71
N GLY A 644 -0.07 9.82 17.83
CA GLY A 644 -0.69 11.04 18.34
C GLY A 644 0.09 11.61 19.51
N SER A 645 -0.14 12.88 19.81
CA SER A 645 0.41 13.56 20.98
C SER A 645 -0.55 14.65 21.44
N LEU A 646 -0.61 14.84 22.75
CA LEU A 646 -1.27 15.99 23.36
C LEU A 646 -0.40 16.47 24.54
N VAL A 647 -0.02 17.73 24.50
CA VAL A 647 0.82 18.38 25.52
C VAL A 647 0.07 19.58 26.07
N THR A 648 -0.27 19.51 27.34
CA THR A 648 -0.95 20.58 28.12
C THR A 648 -0.07 21.00 29.29
N ALA A 649 -0.49 21.97 30.08
CA ALA A 649 0.27 22.41 31.25
C ALA A 649 0.27 21.37 32.38
N ASP A 650 -0.76 20.54 32.49
CA ASP A 650 -0.94 19.57 33.59
C ASP A 650 -0.46 18.15 33.22
N ARG A 651 -0.40 17.80 31.93
CA ARG A 651 -0.04 16.45 31.46
C ARG A 651 0.42 16.40 30.03
N LEU A 652 1.06 15.28 29.67
CA LEU A 652 1.26 14.86 28.30
C LEU A 652 0.52 13.55 28.04
N ARG A 653 0.09 13.34 26.78
CA ARG A 653 -0.35 12.06 26.26
C ARG A 653 0.46 11.75 25.01
N PHE A 654 1.01 10.54 24.94
CA PHE A 654 1.76 10.08 23.78
C PHE A 654 1.16 8.76 23.30
N ASP A 655 0.54 8.79 22.13
CA ASP A 655 -0.06 7.62 21.49
C ASP A 655 0.97 7.01 20.52
N PHE A 656 1.24 5.74 20.63
CA PHE A 656 2.25 5.08 19.82
C PHE A 656 1.84 3.68 19.38
N ALA A 657 2.48 3.19 18.30
CA ALA A 657 2.26 1.83 17.79
C ALA A 657 3.08 0.84 18.61
N HIS A 658 2.42 -0.16 19.19
CA HIS A 658 3.05 -1.32 19.82
C HIS A 658 2.13 -2.53 19.71
N PHE A 659 2.69 -3.75 19.84
CA PHE A 659 1.96 -5.00 19.58
C PHE A 659 1.00 -5.39 20.67
N THR A 660 1.36 -5.11 21.94
CA THR A 660 0.64 -5.53 23.15
C THR A 660 0.58 -4.38 24.16
N ALA A 661 -0.25 -4.53 25.18
CA ALA A 661 -0.15 -3.65 26.34
C ALA A 661 1.24 -3.79 26.98
N MET A 662 1.83 -2.68 27.38
CA MET A 662 3.10 -2.68 28.10
C MET A 662 2.99 -3.43 29.44
N THR A 663 4.01 -4.20 29.76
CA THR A 663 4.14 -4.84 31.07
C THR A 663 4.56 -3.84 32.14
N ALA A 664 4.30 -4.16 33.41
CA ALA A 664 4.74 -3.32 34.53
C ALA A 664 6.27 -3.14 34.56
N GLU A 665 7.03 -4.16 34.12
CA GLU A 665 8.49 -4.09 34.02
C GLU A 665 8.95 -3.12 32.93
N GLU A 666 8.33 -3.15 31.76
CA GLU A 666 8.63 -2.23 30.65
C GLU A 666 8.28 -0.79 31.03
N ILE A 667 7.13 -0.56 31.66
CA ILE A 667 6.73 0.76 32.17
C ILE A 667 7.79 1.26 33.16
N GLY A 668 8.19 0.44 34.13
CA GLY A 668 9.21 0.81 35.12
C GLY A 668 10.57 1.14 34.48
N LYS A 669 10.98 0.43 33.43
CA LYS A 669 12.21 0.75 32.67
C LYS A 669 12.11 2.08 31.96
N VAL A 670 10.98 2.34 31.27
CA VAL A 670 10.73 3.62 30.59
C VAL A 670 10.72 4.79 31.56
N GLU A 671 9.99 4.67 32.68
CA GLU A 671 9.97 5.68 33.74
C GLU A 671 11.37 5.97 34.31
N LYS A 672 12.14 4.92 34.54
CA LYS A 672 13.51 5.05 35.01
C LYS A 672 14.37 5.84 34.04
N ILE A 673 14.36 5.47 32.75
CA ILE A 673 15.18 6.15 31.72
C ILE A 673 14.78 7.61 31.64
N VAL A 674 13.47 7.93 31.53
CA VAL A 674 12.98 9.31 31.44
C VAL A 674 13.44 10.13 32.65
N ASN A 675 13.27 9.61 33.86
CA ASN A 675 13.66 10.30 35.10
C ASN A 675 15.18 10.49 35.21
N GLU A 676 15.97 9.53 34.76
CA GLU A 676 17.43 9.66 34.71
C GLU A 676 17.88 10.80 33.79
N GLN A 677 17.24 10.95 32.60
CA GLN A 677 17.55 12.03 31.67
C GLN A 677 17.09 13.40 32.22
N ILE A 678 15.92 13.46 32.88
CA ILE A 678 15.48 14.69 33.56
C ILE A 678 16.46 15.11 34.65
N GLN A 679 16.91 14.15 35.48
CA GLN A 679 17.86 14.41 36.55
C GLN A 679 19.25 14.78 36.05
N ALA A 680 19.64 14.27 34.88
CA ALA A 680 20.90 14.64 34.23
C ALA A 680 20.97 16.10 33.80
N GLY A 681 19.81 16.78 33.70
CA GLY A 681 19.73 18.18 33.32
C GLY A 681 20.29 18.43 31.90
N LEU A 682 19.86 17.60 30.91
CA LEU A 682 20.36 17.70 29.56
C LEU A 682 20.07 19.09 28.97
N GLU A 683 21.08 19.68 28.36
CA GLU A 683 20.93 20.94 27.63
C GLU A 683 20.10 20.73 26.36
N VAL A 684 19.14 21.63 26.13
CA VAL A 684 18.26 21.57 24.96
C VAL A 684 18.69 22.58 23.91
N HIS A 685 19.24 22.09 22.82
CA HIS A 685 19.65 22.88 21.68
C HIS A 685 18.67 22.85 20.52
N THR A 686 18.57 23.98 19.84
CA THR A 686 17.71 24.10 18.65
C THR A 686 18.51 24.63 17.50
N ASP A 687 18.51 23.87 16.38
CA ASP A 687 19.13 24.26 15.13
C ASP A 687 18.10 24.37 14.01
N ILE A 688 18.30 25.35 13.10
CA ILE A 688 17.51 25.46 11.88
C ILE A 688 18.41 25.04 10.72
N MET A 689 18.04 23.96 10.02
CA MET A 689 18.83 23.40 8.91
C MET A 689 17.92 22.88 7.78
N ASP A 690 18.53 22.50 6.67
CA ASP A 690 17.80 21.85 5.58
C ASP A 690 17.31 20.45 6.01
N VAL A 691 16.11 20.08 5.55
CA VAL A 691 15.45 18.80 5.93
C VAL A 691 16.34 17.58 5.60
N GLU A 692 17.06 17.62 4.49
CA GLU A 692 17.96 16.53 4.10
C GLU A 692 19.22 16.46 4.99
N GLU A 693 19.71 17.61 5.46
CA GLU A 693 20.80 17.68 6.41
C GLU A 693 20.36 17.16 7.78
N ALA A 694 19.17 17.55 8.22
CA ALA A 694 18.57 17.06 9.46
C ALA A 694 18.42 15.53 9.47
N LYS A 695 17.94 14.93 8.39
CA LYS A 695 17.84 13.46 8.26
C LYS A 695 19.22 12.79 8.31
N LYS A 696 20.21 13.35 7.62
CA LYS A 696 21.61 12.83 7.64
C LYS A 696 22.25 12.94 9.02
N SER A 697 21.87 13.92 9.82
CA SER A 697 22.36 14.08 11.19
C SER A 697 21.72 13.11 12.19
N GLY A 698 20.81 12.23 11.74
CA GLY A 698 20.11 11.27 12.57
C GLY A 698 18.88 11.82 13.30
N ALA A 699 18.41 13.02 12.92
CA ALA A 699 17.20 13.59 13.50
C ALA A 699 15.96 12.74 13.13
N MET A 700 15.16 12.38 14.12
CA MET A 700 13.91 11.66 13.91
C MET A 700 12.87 12.60 13.28
N ALA A 701 12.26 12.15 12.19
CA ALA A 701 11.16 12.82 11.51
C ALA A 701 9.92 11.94 11.55
N LEU A 702 8.73 12.51 11.74
CA LEU A 702 7.49 11.77 11.67
C LEU A 702 7.20 11.36 10.23
N PHE A 703 6.91 10.08 10.01
CA PHE A 703 6.54 9.56 8.70
C PHE A 703 5.21 10.17 8.22
N GLY A 704 5.21 10.72 6.99
CA GLY A 704 4.01 11.24 6.34
C GLY A 704 3.73 12.73 6.52
N GLU A 705 4.52 13.47 7.28
CA GLU A 705 4.41 14.93 7.33
C GLU A 705 5.21 15.62 6.21
N LYS A 706 4.61 16.67 5.63
CA LYS A 706 5.30 17.54 4.67
C LYS A 706 6.08 18.59 5.44
N TYR A 707 7.38 18.43 5.46
CA TYR A 707 8.28 19.42 6.05
C TYR A 707 8.63 20.51 5.01
N SER A 708 8.79 21.75 5.49
CA SER A 708 9.37 22.82 4.69
C SER A 708 10.83 22.50 4.36
N GLN A 709 11.43 23.22 3.40
CA GLN A 709 12.83 23.06 3.03
C GLN A 709 13.76 23.25 4.25
N LYS A 710 13.43 24.20 5.13
CA LYS A 710 14.12 24.40 6.41
C LYS A 710 13.26 23.92 7.55
N VAL A 711 13.86 23.16 8.46
CA VAL A 711 13.24 22.55 9.64
C VAL A 711 13.96 22.91 10.91
N ARG A 712 13.23 22.94 12.01
CA ARG A 712 13.76 23.13 13.35
C ARG A 712 14.06 21.76 13.96
N VAL A 713 15.31 21.52 14.34
CA VAL A 713 15.81 20.31 14.99
C VAL A 713 16.03 20.62 16.46
N VAL A 714 15.39 19.87 17.33
CA VAL A 714 15.55 19.95 18.80
C VAL A 714 16.39 18.78 19.26
N SER A 715 17.51 19.06 19.94
CA SER A 715 18.44 18.08 20.49
C SER A 715 18.48 18.20 22.01
N MET A 716 18.38 17.08 22.72
CA MET A 716 18.49 17.01 24.17
C MET A 716 19.73 16.18 24.54
N GLY A 717 20.86 16.87 24.67
CA GLY A 717 22.17 16.23 24.73
C GLY A 717 22.37 15.29 23.53
N ASP A 718 22.98 14.13 23.80
CA ASP A 718 23.10 13.03 22.81
C ASP A 718 21.94 12.03 22.87
N PHE A 719 20.96 12.24 23.77
CA PHE A 719 19.91 11.27 24.03
C PHE A 719 18.77 11.33 23.00
N SER A 720 18.24 12.51 22.68
CA SER A 720 17.16 12.68 21.69
C SER A 720 17.48 13.79 20.71
N LYS A 721 17.14 13.56 19.43
CA LYS A 721 17.26 14.55 18.35
C LYS A 721 16.09 14.39 17.38
N GLU A 722 15.23 15.41 17.31
CA GLU A 722 13.95 15.30 16.60
C GLU A 722 13.56 16.60 15.86
N LEU A 723 12.79 16.47 14.78
CA LEU A 723 12.17 17.62 14.10
C LEU A 723 10.97 18.09 14.93
N CYS A 724 11.04 19.26 15.52
CA CYS A 724 9.99 19.79 16.37
C CYS A 724 9.84 21.31 16.28
N GLY A 725 8.60 21.77 16.05
CA GLY A 725 8.23 23.21 16.04
C GLY A 725 7.68 23.73 17.38
N GLY A 726 7.63 22.91 18.42
CA GLY A 726 7.08 23.29 19.72
C GLY A 726 8.04 24.09 20.61
N THR A 727 7.54 24.50 21.77
CA THR A 727 8.33 25.19 22.79
C THR A 727 8.91 24.18 23.81
N HIS A 728 10.14 24.38 24.22
CA HIS A 728 10.88 23.47 25.09
C HIS A 728 11.57 24.20 26.24
N VAL A 729 11.96 23.47 27.27
CA VAL A 729 12.86 23.97 28.32
C VAL A 729 14.22 24.36 27.70
N ALA A 730 14.95 25.24 28.37
CA ALA A 730 16.27 25.71 27.98
C ALA A 730 17.36 24.63 28.19
#